data_d0c5a0691c46db091f3e1ea8f2bbd9e5
#
_entry.id   d0c5a0691c46db091f3e1ea8f2bbd9e5
#
_cell.length_a   1.000
_cell.length_b   1.000
_cell.length_c   1.000
_cell.angle_alpha   90.00
_cell.angle_beta   90.00
_cell.angle_gamma   90.00
#
_symmetry.space_group_name_H-M   'P 1'
#
loop_
_entity.id
_entity.type
_entity.pdbx_description
1 polymer ?
#
loop_
_entity_poly.entity_id
_entity_poly.type
_entity_poly.pdbx_seq_one_letter_code
_entity_poly.pdbx_strand_id
1 'polypeptide(L)'
;MESNLLLEQYGRYKRMELEASPFRFLLDAHIELNPHQINAFCAAIQALKTGGIILADEVGLGKTIEAGLVLKYVLDSGAKRVLIALPATLRKQWELELEDKFNLSSVILDRLTVEKDYYEWARRLSNTATAEIVLTSYDYSSKLMKRFPNVKWDFLIIDEAHNLRNVFHGTKRAKKLYEMSKGIPKILLTATPLQNSLTDLHGLVSFVDSRIFGSEKVFNKRYIDGEDYAGLKQELSPVLYRTLRKDVAKYMNFKKRTCKTVDFALSRDEIELYQRVNDFLKREVLHSIPTSNRSLIILVIRKLLASSSFALIETFEVLKERLEKLYEGTKLASAQEGFDLFWSYVEDEIDESGFEETEDEDTVIQKQYIQAEINEVDAIIDVAKRIKTNAKIEALKSAVQIAFDYQKEQNIPQKVVVFTESKRTQKYIASELRKTGIPDEDVLLFNGDFDDTKTKDIYRAWQVKNFGNVNYGRSVEYKHAIVDYFKSNAKILICTDAGSEGLNLQFCNTVINYDLPWNPMKIEQRIGRCHRYGQEHDVVAINLLNTQNAADQRVYEILSKKFELFEGVFGASDIALGALESGTSFEKMVLQIYQTCDTAAEFKKAFDKLDRKLNAKRDKKARELRTLLLTESSGAKEQALDATKTGIDRYLRGVEYWNNVDEPEVDGSLHYWKVDDWGEKTFGSHGTLFVGCFCNSAKLLFPVLLLCDEHGAYINFAEDDLISELEEIDDMDVHYFTPTEQEMKTYRRIYDNLTAEMKKRYQQETEPIKAYNARKIENWERIQIEQLIASYQDMNAEISVLKEQEKQSDNFYEKIDIRKKINEKSKALEKLQESFHKKDDEFKAEGEREIAEFNKQFDINPVLLVNIVLKF
;
A
#
# COMPACT_ATOMS: atom_id res chain seq x y z
N MET A 1 21.30 18.00 -40.71
CA MET A 1 20.02 17.94 -41.41
C MET A 1 19.68 19.39 -41.70
N GLU A 2 19.59 19.77 -42.95
CA GLU A 2 18.94 21.02 -43.29
C GLU A 2 17.50 20.95 -42.79
N SER A 3 17.05 21.96 -42.07
CA SER A 3 15.76 21.93 -41.38
C SER A 3 14.63 22.06 -42.38
N ASN A 4 13.91 20.97 -42.63
CA ASN A 4 12.64 21.01 -43.32
C ASN A 4 11.64 21.73 -42.41
N LEU A 5 11.21 22.93 -42.76
CA LEU A 5 10.39 23.83 -41.97
C LEU A 5 9.05 23.17 -41.59
N LEU A 6 8.45 22.38 -42.47
CA LEU A 6 7.17 21.73 -42.24
C LEU A 6 7.31 20.52 -41.31
N LEU A 7 8.40 19.77 -41.46
CA LEU A 7 8.73 18.68 -40.56
C LEU A 7 9.02 19.22 -39.15
N GLU A 8 9.66 20.38 -39.03
CA GLU A 8 9.84 21.07 -37.76
C GLU A 8 8.49 21.46 -37.13
N GLN A 9 7.57 22.02 -37.91
CA GLN A 9 6.22 22.36 -37.37
C GLN A 9 5.40 21.13 -36.97
N TYR A 10 5.50 20.06 -37.75
CA TYR A 10 4.92 18.78 -37.40
C TYR A 10 5.58 18.20 -36.14
N GLY A 11 6.89 18.30 -36.00
CA GLY A 11 7.63 17.91 -34.81
C GLY A 11 7.20 18.69 -33.58
N ARG A 12 6.94 19.99 -33.71
CA ARG A 12 6.37 20.81 -32.61
C ARG A 12 5.00 20.33 -32.19
N TYR A 13 4.13 19.97 -33.13
CA TYR A 13 2.83 19.34 -32.83
C TYR A 13 3.02 18.02 -32.11
N LYS A 14 3.90 17.14 -32.56
CA LYS A 14 4.19 15.86 -31.93
C LYS A 14 4.76 16.04 -30.52
N ARG A 15 5.60 17.03 -30.31
CA ARG A 15 6.08 17.38 -28.97
C ARG A 15 4.94 17.79 -28.06
N MET A 16 4.00 18.63 -28.54
CA MET A 16 2.80 18.97 -27.75
C MET A 16 1.96 17.72 -27.41
N GLU A 17 1.81 16.79 -28.36
CA GLU A 17 1.12 15.52 -28.13
C GLU A 17 1.80 14.68 -27.03
N LEU A 18 3.14 14.61 -27.06
CA LEU A 18 3.93 13.92 -26.03
C LEU A 18 3.79 14.60 -24.66
N GLU A 19 3.82 15.92 -24.61
CA GLU A 19 3.64 16.69 -23.38
C GLU A 19 2.22 16.60 -22.81
N ALA A 20 1.20 16.49 -23.67
CA ALA A 20 -0.19 16.26 -23.26
C ALA A 20 -0.44 14.82 -22.79
N SER A 21 0.43 13.89 -23.15
CA SER A 21 0.30 12.48 -22.81
C SER A 21 0.41 12.25 -21.28
N PRO A 22 -0.45 11.41 -20.70
CA PRO A 22 -0.27 10.98 -19.30
C PRO A 22 1.05 10.24 -19.07
N PHE A 23 1.71 9.78 -20.17
CA PHE A 23 2.98 9.06 -20.08
C PHE A 23 4.19 9.98 -19.86
N ARG A 24 4.08 11.29 -20.03
CA ARG A 24 5.21 12.23 -19.82
C ARG A 24 5.86 12.12 -18.46
N PHE A 25 5.06 11.83 -17.40
CA PHE A 25 5.55 11.69 -16.03
C PHE A 25 6.37 10.43 -15.79
N LEU A 26 6.35 9.49 -16.75
CA LEU A 26 7.06 8.23 -16.66
C LEU A 26 8.55 8.38 -16.99
N LEU A 27 8.92 9.35 -17.80
CA LEU A 27 10.30 9.55 -18.29
C LEU A 27 11.28 9.98 -17.17
N ASP A 28 10.79 10.74 -16.21
CA ASP A 28 11.61 11.23 -15.11
C ASP A 28 11.68 10.23 -13.94
N ALA A 29 10.99 9.11 -14.02
CA ALA A 29 11.00 8.08 -12.99
C ALA A 29 12.07 7.02 -13.35
N HIS A 30 12.94 6.71 -12.39
CA HIS A 30 13.94 5.66 -12.52
C HIS A 30 13.32 4.27 -12.31
N ILE A 31 12.29 3.95 -13.12
CA ILE A 31 11.52 2.71 -13.03
C ILE A 31 11.35 2.06 -14.40
N GLU A 32 11.19 0.75 -14.40
CA GLU A 32 10.75 0.03 -15.59
C GLU A 32 9.23 0.15 -15.74
N LEU A 33 8.77 0.51 -16.95
CA LEU A 33 7.35 0.78 -17.22
C LEU A 33 6.57 -0.51 -17.46
N ASN A 34 5.82 -0.94 -16.47
CA ASN A 34 4.97 -2.12 -16.58
C ASN A 34 3.53 -1.73 -16.93
N PRO A 35 2.88 -2.36 -17.93
CA PRO A 35 1.55 -1.98 -18.40
C PRO A 35 0.48 -1.93 -17.31
N HIS A 36 0.49 -2.83 -16.33
CA HIS A 36 -0.47 -2.84 -15.23
C HIS A 36 -0.33 -1.62 -14.31
N GLN A 37 0.90 -1.19 -14.02
CA GLN A 37 1.15 -0.01 -13.20
C GLN A 37 0.67 1.27 -13.89
N ILE A 38 0.82 1.34 -15.20
CA ILE A 38 0.29 2.45 -16.00
C ILE A 38 -1.23 2.44 -16.03
N ASN A 39 -1.86 1.26 -16.18
CA ASN A 39 -3.32 1.16 -16.10
C ASN A 39 -3.86 1.56 -14.72
N ALA A 40 -3.18 1.14 -13.64
CA ALA A 40 -3.51 1.55 -12.28
C ALA A 40 -3.38 3.08 -12.11
N PHE A 41 -2.30 3.66 -12.63
CA PHE A 41 -2.09 5.10 -12.67
C PHE A 41 -3.20 5.83 -13.44
N CYS A 42 -3.54 5.39 -14.65
CA CYS A 42 -4.63 6.00 -15.46
C CYS A 42 -5.99 5.91 -14.75
N ALA A 43 -6.30 4.76 -14.12
CA ALA A 43 -7.50 4.61 -13.32
C ALA A 43 -7.51 5.57 -12.12
N ALA A 44 -6.37 5.71 -11.44
CA ALA A 44 -6.25 6.60 -10.28
C ALA A 44 -6.45 8.07 -10.65
N ILE A 45 -5.81 8.59 -11.70
CA ILE A 45 -5.97 10.00 -12.11
C ILE A 45 -7.40 10.33 -12.53
N GLN A 46 -8.13 9.38 -13.11
CA GLN A 46 -9.55 9.55 -13.41
C GLN A 46 -10.39 9.59 -12.13
N ALA A 47 -10.16 8.64 -11.21
CA ALA A 47 -10.91 8.53 -9.96
C ALA A 47 -10.65 9.69 -8.99
N LEU A 48 -9.47 10.32 -9.02
CA LEU A 48 -9.15 11.51 -8.21
C LEU A 48 -10.11 12.68 -8.48
N LYS A 49 -10.66 12.78 -9.68
CA LYS A 49 -11.67 13.79 -10.03
C LYS A 49 -12.97 13.62 -9.23
N THR A 50 -13.24 12.42 -8.73
CA THR A 50 -14.45 12.07 -7.97
C THR A 50 -14.19 11.68 -6.51
N GLY A 51 -12.98 11.95 -6.00
CA GLY A 51 -12.63 11.76 -4.58
C GLY A 51 -11.44 10.83 -4.33
N GLY A 52 -11.24 9.79 -5.15
CA GLY A 52 -10.09 8.89 -5.01
C GLY A 52 -10.36 7.44 -5.40
N ILE A 53 -9.39 6.57 -5.10
CA ILE A 53 -9.42 5.15 -5.49
C ILE A 53 -8.72 4.26 -4.45
N ILE A 54 -9.08 2.99 -4.45
CA ILE A 54 -8.38 1.91 -3.77
C ILE A 54 -7.57 1.15 -4.82
N LEU A 55 -6.24 1.21 -4.73
CA LEU A 55 -5.33 0.39 -5.53
C LEU A 55 -5.06 -0.91 -4.78
N ALA A 56 -5.58 -2.01 -5.33
CA ALA A 56 -5.66 -3.29 -4.64
C ALA A 56 -4.88 -4.40 -5.36
N ASP A 57 -3.82 -4.04 -6.08
CA ASP A 57 -2.96 -4.97 -6.80
C ASP A 57 -2.30 -5.98 -5.86
N GLU A 58 -2.10 -7.20 -6.36
CA GLU A 58 -1.52 -8.30 -5.60
C GLU A 58 -0.11 -7.94 -5.09
N VAL A 59 0.31 -8.56 -3.97
CA VAL A 59 1.63 -8.32 -3.38
C VAL A 59 2.74 -8.55 -4.42
N GLY A 60 3.68 -7.60 -4.51
CA GLY A 60 4.84 -7.70 -5.43
C GLY A 60 4.60 -7.15 -6.84
N LEU A 61 3.41 -6.60 -7.14
CA LEU A 61 3.13 -5.93 -8.42
C LEU A 61 3.54 -4.44 -8.44
N GLY A 62 3.94 -3.89 -7.29
CA GLY A 62 4.53 -2.55 -7.23
C GLY A 62 3.56 -1.41 -6.89
N LYS A 63 2.62 -1.62 -5.97
CA LYS A 63 1.68 -0.57 -5.50
C LYS A 63 2.35 0.74 -5.11
N THR A 64 3.54 0.69 -4.49
CA THR A 64 4.32 1.89 -4.18
C THR A 64 4.74 2.66 -5.43
N ILE A 65 5.03 1.93 -6.53
CA ILE A 65 5.34 2.55 -7.84
C ILE A 65 4.10 3.24 -8.40
N GLU A 66 2.96 2.56 -8.38
CA GLU A 66 1.68 3.13 -8.82
C GLU A 66 1.35 4.43 -8.05
N ALA A 67 1.50 4.39 -6.72
CA ALA A 67 1.29 5.55 -5.86
C ALA A 67 2.31 6.68 -6.13
N GLY A 68 3.58 6.34 -6.39
CA GLY A 68 4.62 7.30 -6.73
C GLY A 68 4.35 8.02 -8.06
N LEU A 69 3.84 7.29 -9.07
CA LEU A 69 3.41 7.87 -10.34
C LEU A 69 2.25 8.86 -10.14
N VAL A 70 1.24 8.46 -9.36
CA VAL A 70 0.11 9.33 -9.03
C VAL A 70 0.58 10.56 -8.25
N LEU A 71 1.48 10.37 -7.29
CA LEU A 71 2.05 11.47 -6.50
C LEU A 71 2.77 12.49 -7.39
N LYS A 72 3.59 12.02 -8.33
CA LYS A 72 4.28 12.90 -9.29
C LYS A 72 3.29 13.70 -10.13
N TYR A 73 2.27 13.04 -10.68
CA TYR A 73 1.19 13.70 -11.42
C TYR A 73 0.49 14.78 -10.59
N VAL A 74 0.15 14.49 -9.33
CA VAL A 74 -0.58 15.42 -8.46
C VAL A 74 0.29 16.63 -8.10
N LEU A 75 1.59 16.44 -7.85
CA LEU A 75 2.55 17.52 -7.60
C LEU A 75 2.71 18.44 -8.82
N ASP A 76 2.85 17.87 -9.99
CA ASP A 76 2.95 18.62 -11.27
C ASP A 76 1.63 19.35 -11.58
N SER A 77 0.49 18.79 -11.15
CA SER A 77 -0.82 19.45 -11.26
C SER A 77 -1.01 20.59 -10.23
N GLY A 78 0.00 20.87 -9.41
CA GLY A 78 0.03 22.03 -8.50
C GLY A 78 -0.22 21.75 -7.03
N ALA A 79 -0.37 20.50 -6.60
CA ALA A 79 -0.47 20.16 -5.18
C ALA A 79 0.80 20.57 -4.43
N LYS A 80 0.61 21.14 -3.22
CA LYS A 80 1.72 21.63 -2.38
C LYS A 80 1.85 20.88 -1.07
N ARG A 81 0.78 20.27 -0.58
CA ARG A 81 0.76 19.56 0.71
C ARG A 81 0.22 18.16 0.53
N VAL A 82 1.13 17.22 0.58
CA VAL A 82 0.81 15.79 0.48
C VAL A 82 1.08 15.11 1.81
N LEU A 83 0.12 14.34 2.29
CA LEU A 83 0.25 13.52 3.49
C LEU A 83 0.24 12.05 3.10
N ILE A 84 1.24 11.29 3.55
CA ILE A 84 1.30 9.84 3.38
C ILE A 84 1.19 9.20 4.76
N ALA A 85 0.05 8.58 5.03
CA ALA A 85 -0.23 7.87 6.28
C ALA A 85 0.01 6.37 6.09
N LEU A 86 0.88 5.78 6.92
CA LEU A 86 1.36 4.42 6.75
C LEU A 86 1.79 3.79 8.10
N PRO A 87 2.03 2.47 8.19
CA PRO A 87 2.64 1.86 9.35
C PRO A 87 3.98 2.50 9.69
N ALA A 88 4.27 2.67 10.98
CA ALA A 88 5.48 3.35 11.44
C ALA A 88 6.78 2.74 10.87
N THR A 89 6.80 1.42 10.70
CA THR A 89 7.92 0.65 10.15
C THR A 89 8.21 0.93 8.67
N LEU A 90 7.19 1.36 7.89
CA LEU A 90 7.32 1.61 6.46
C LEU A 90 7.75 3.05 6.11
N ARG A 91 7.74 3.98 7.08
CA ARG A 91 8.05 5.41 6.81
C ARG A 91 9.40 5.60 6.12
N LYS A 92 10.43 4.94 6.64
CA LYS A 92 11.78 5.05 6.09
C LYS A 92 11.91 4.41 4.71
N GLN A 93 11.23 3.28 4.48
CA GLN A 93 11.18 2.63 3.17
C GLN A 93 10.53 3.55 2.13
N TRP A 94 9.41 4.18 2.45
CA TRP A 94 8.74 5.11 1.56
C TRP A 94 9.60 6.32 1.21
N GLU A 95 10.26 6.92 2.21
CA GLU A 95 11.20 8.03 2.00
C GLU A 95 12.28 7.63 0.96
N LEU A 96 12.85 6.42 1.12
CA LEU A 96 13.86 5.89 0.23
C LEU A 96 13.33 5.61 -1.18
N GLU A 97 12.16 4.99 -1.30
CA GLU A 97 11.57 4.67 -2.60
C GLU A 97 11.15 5.93 -3.37
N LEU A 98 10.67 6.97 -2.68
CA LEU A 98 10.34 8.25 -3.30
C LEU A 98 11.60 8.96 -3.83
N GLU A 99 12.69 8.95 -3.06
CA GLU A 99 13.96 9.57 -3.46
C GLU A 99 14.62 8.81 -4.61
N ASP A 100 14.78 7.48 -4.48
CA ASP A 100 15.50 6.63 -5.43
C ASP A 100 14.77 6.50 -6.79
N LYS A 101 13.46 6.26 -6.76
CA LYS A 101 12.69 5.96 -7.96
C LYS A 101 12.06 7.17 -8.64
N PHE A 102 11.74 8.21 -7.88
CA PHE A 102 10.98 9.35 -8.36
C PHE A 102 11.70 10.69 -8.20
N ASN A 103 12.89 10.70 -7.57
CA ASN A 103 13.63 11.92 -7.21
C ASN A 103 12.76 12.92 -6.43
N LEU A 104 11.92 12.40 -5.52
CA LEU A 104 11.02 13.18 -4.69
C LEU A 104 11.52 13.22 -3.25
N SER A 105 11.86 14.41 -2.76
CA SER A 105 12.20 14.64 -1.36
C SER A 105 10.97 14.59 -0.47
N SER A 106 11.05 13.88 0.64
CA SER A 106 9.97 13.76 1.63
C SER A 106 10.50 13.92 3.06
N VAL A 107 9.62 14.14 4.01
CA VAL A 107 9.99 14.33 5.42
C VAL A 107 9.16 13.44 6.32
N ILE A 108 9.82 12.79 7.29
CA ILE A 108 9.13 11.99 8.30
C ILE A 108 8.78 12.91 9.47
N LEU A 109 7.48 13.11 9.72
CA LEU A 109 7.00 13.86 10.88
C LEU A 109 6.36 12.93 11.90
N ASP A 110 6.94 12.93 13.09
CA ASP A 110 6.42 12.31 14.29
C ASP A 110 6.31 13.32 15.44
N ARG A 111 5.93 12.83 16.63
CA ARG A 111 5.76 13.70 17.80
C ARG A 111 7.05 14.42 18.16
N LEU A 112 8.18 13.70 18.21
CA LEU A 112 9.47 14.26 18.64
C LEU A 112 9.98 15.30 17.66
N THR A 113 9.92 15.00 16.36
CA THR A 113 10.34 15.91 15.28
C THR A 113 9.56 17.21 15.30
N VAL A 114 8.22 17.12 15.47
CA VAL A 114 7.37 18.33 15.50
C VAL A 114 7.50 19.11 16.81
N GLU A 115 7.65 18.45 17.96
CA GLU A 115 7.83 19.13 19.24
C GLU A 115 9.18 19.87 19.32
N LYS A 116 10.24 19.29 18.72
CA LYS A 116 11.56 19.91 18.67
C LYS A 116 11.59 21.25 17.92
N ASP A 117 10.91 21.32 16.77
CA ASP A 117 10.99 22.47 15.86
C ASP A 117 9.60 22.94 15.36
N TYR A 118 8.62 23.09 16.27
CA TYR A 118 7.22 23.38 15.93
C TYR A 118 7.04 24.60 15.01
N TYR A 119 7.74 25.71 15.29
CA TYR A 119 7.61 26.94 14.51
C TYR A 119 8.16 26.79 13.09
N GLU A 120 9.24 26.05 12.92
CA GLU A 120 9.83 25.76 11.61
C GLU A 120 8.84 24.92 10.78
N TRP A 121 8.24 23.87 11.36
CA TRP A 121 7.23 23.06 10.67
C TRP A 121 5.97 23.83 10.35
N ALA A 122 5.49 24.70 11.26
CA ALA A 122 4.36 25.57 10.99
C ALA A 122 4.65 26.52 9.81
N ARG A 123 5.86 27.08 9.73
CA ARG A 123 6.31 27.93 8.63
C ARG A 123 6.40 27.15 7.31
N ARG A 124 7.04 25.98 7.30
CA ARG A 124 7.22 25.15 6.11
C ARG A 124 5.89 24.65 5.56
N LEU A 125 5.01 24.12 6.42
CA LEU A 125 3.72 23.61 6.01
C LEU A 125 2.75 24.73 5.56
N SER A 126 2.93 25.95 5.98
CA SER A 126 2.14 27.12 5.53
C SER A 126 2.69 27.78 4.26
N ASN A 127 3.93 27.45 3.85
CA ASN A 127 4.55 28.05 2.66
C ASN A 127 4.03 27.37 1.39
N THR A 128 3.21 28.02 0.61
CA THR A 128 2.63 27.48 -0.65
C THR A 128 3.56 27.57 -1.86
N ALA A 129 4.75 28.18 -1.73
CA ALA A 129 5.69 28.28 -2.84
C ALA A 129 6.39 26.93 -3.12
N THR A 130 6.63 26.12 -2.08
CA THR A 130 7.31 24.82 -2.19
C THR A 130 6.36 23.68 -1.86
N ALA A 131 6.50 22.55 -2.56
CA ALA A 131 5.78 21.33 -2.22
C ALA A 131 6.44 20.64 -1.02
N GLU A 132 5.62 20.07 -0.12
CA GLU A 132 6.08 19.26 1.02
C GLU A 132 5.34 17.92 1.02
N ILE A 133 6.08 16.83 1.00
CA ILE A 133 5.58 15.46 1.13
C ILE A 133 5.88 15.00 2.55
N VAL A 134 4.83 14.75 3.32
CA VAL A 134 4.93 14.37 4.74
C VAL A 134 4.59 12.91 4.93
N LEU A 135 5.52 12.13 5.46
CA LEU A 135 5.35 10.74 5.86
C LEU A 135 5.06 10.67 7.37
N THR A 136 4.00 10.00 7.76
CA THR A 136 3.63 9.89 9.17
C THR A 136 2.89 8.58 9.49
N SER A 137 2.87 8.17 10.76
CA SER A 137 2.09 7.01 11.19
C SER A 137 0.60 7.33 11.24
N TYR A 138 -0.26 6.30 11.18
CA TYR A 138 -1.72 6.48 11.31
C TYR A 138 -2.11 7.19 12.60
N ASP A 139 -1.45 6.85 13.72
CA ASP A 139 -1.74 7.44 15.03
C ASP A 139 -1.35 8.91 15.10
N TYR A 140 -0.29 9.29 14.41
CA TYR A 140 0.17 10.67 14.42
C TYR A 140 -0.48 11.53 13.32
N SER A 141 -0.94 10.95 12.20
CA SER A 141 -1.54 11.69 11.08
C SER A 141 -2.71 12.59 11.52
N SER A 142 -3.65 12.06 12.29
CA SER A 142 -4.78 12.85 12.80
C SER A 142 -4.35 13.90 13.83
N LYS A 143 -3.32 13.62 14.64
CA LYS A 143 -2.76 14.58 15.58
C LYS A 143 -2.03 15.69 14.85
N LEU A 144 -1.28 15.36 13.80
CA LEU A 144 -0.56 16.31 12.94
C LEU A 144 -1.53 17.27 12.26
N MET A 145 -2.58 16.76 11.61
CA MET A 145 -3.61 17.57 10.96
C MET A 145 -4.31 18.50 11.97
N LYS A 146 -4.60 18.01 13.17
CA LYS A 146 -5.19 18.81 14.25
C LYS A 146 -4.23 19.88 14.78
N ARG A 147 -2.92 19.59 14.82
CA ARG A 147 -1.91 20.54 15.32
C ARG A 147 -1.65 21.68 14.34
N PHE A 148 -1.87 21.44 13.04
CA PHE A 148 -1.75 22.43 11.97
C PHE A 148 -3.08 22.62 11.23
N PRO A 149 -4.12 23.17 11.88
CA PRO A 149 -5.49 23.23 11.35
C PRO A 149 -5.62 24.16 10.12
N ASN A 150 -4.70 25.10 9.96
CA ASN A 150 -4.69 26.05 8.85
C ASN A 150 -3.96 25.50 7.60
N VAL A 151 -3.35 24.33 7.68
CA VAL A 151 -2.71 23.68 6.54
C VAL A 151 -3.78 22.99 5.71
N LYS A 152 -3.92 23.41 4.46
CA LYS A 152 -4.77 22.75 3.48
C LYS A 152 -3.98 21.59 2.85
N TRP A 153 -4.39 20.39 3.18
CA TRP A 153 -3.83 19.19 2.56
C TRP A 153 -4.48 18.99 1.18
N ASP A 154 -3.67 18.88 0.14
CA ASP A 154 -4.13 18.77 -1.25
C ASP A 154 -4.34 17.33 -1.67
N PHE A 155 -3.58 16.40 -1.08
CA PHE A 155 -3.62 14.99 -1.44
C PHE A 155 -3.24 14.09 -0.25
N LEU A 156 -3.85 12.90 -0.16
CA LEU A 156 -3.59 11.91 0.89
C LEU A 156 -3.33 10.54 0.27
N ILE A 157 -2.25 9.89 0.70
CA ILE A 157 -1.98 8.47 0.42
C ILE A 157 -2.10 7.69 1.74
N ILE A 158 -2.83 6.59 1.72
CA ILE A 158 -2.92 5.68 2.86
C ILE A 158 -2.40 4.31 2.41
N ASP A 159 -1.20 3.93 2.89
CA ASP A 159 -0.64 2.61 2.60
C ASP A 159 -1.11 1.57 3.62
N GLU A 160 -1.15 0.30 3.22
CA GLU A 160 -1.70 -0.82 4.01
C GLU A 160 -3.06 -0.47 4.65
N ALA A 161 -3.94 0.14 3.84
CA ALA A 161 -5.22 0.72 4.29
C ALA A 161 -6.15 -0.30 4.95
N HIS A 162 -5.95 -1.60 4.75
CA HIS A 162 -6.69 -2.66 5.42
C HIS A 162 -6.60 -2.57 6.96
N ASN A 163 -5.58 -1.92 7.52
CA ASN A 163 -5.45 -1.67 8.95
C ASN A 163 -6.48 -0.64 9.48
N LEU A 164 -7.12 0.11 8.59
CA LEU A 164 -8.09 1.16 8.93
C LEU A 164 -9.54 0.80 8.54
N ARG A 165 -9.81 -0.41 8.05
CA ARG A 165 -11.13 -0.84 7.54
C ARG A 165 -12.28 -0.72 8.55
N ASN A 166 -11.98 -0.90 9.87
CA ASN A 166 -12.98 -0.87 10.93
C ASN A 166 -13.27 0.58 11.40
N VAL A 167 -13.56 1.47 10.48
CA VAL A 167 -13.80 2.91 10.77
C VAL A 167 -14.94 3.12 11.75
N PHE A 168 -16.01 2.32 11.64
CA PHE A 168 -17.23 2.52 12.41
C PHE A 168 -17.26 1.70 13.72
N HIS A 169 -16.56 0.56 13.79
CA HIS A 169 -16.55 -0.36 14.94
C HIS A 169 -15.17 -0.57 15.57
N GLY A 170 -14.14 0.10 15.04
CA GLY A 170 -12.75 -0.17 15.40
C GLY A 170 -12.12 0.89 16.28
N THR A 171 -10.83 1.02 16.10
CA THR A 171 -9.97 1.87 16.90
C THR A 171 -10.29 3.36 16.75
N LYS A 172 -10.16 4.12 17.83
CA LYS A 172 -10.30 5.60 17.85
C LYS A 172 -9.45 6.29 16.77
N ARG A 173 -8.31 5.68 16.38
CA ARG A 173 -7.38 6.19 15.36
C ARG A 173 -8.00 6.19 13.96
N ALA A 174 -8.60 5.08 13.51
CA ALA A 174 -9.22 4.97 12.19
C ALA A 174 -10.35 5.99 12.02
N LYS A 175 -11.21 6.11 13.03
CA LYS A 175 -12.30 7.10 13.05
C LYS A 175 -11.78 8.53 12.98
N LYS A 176 -10.72 8.88 13.75
CA LYS A 176 -10.14 10.23 13.73
C LYS A 176 -9.54 10.58 12.38
N LEU A 177 -8.76 9.66 11.78
CA LEU A 177 -8.16 9.90 10.47
C LEU A 177 -9.23 10.03 9.38
N TYR A 178 -10.26 9.18 9.42
CA TYR A 178 -11.41 9.28 8.53
C TYR A 178 -12.08 10.67 8.60
N GLU A 179 -12.45 11.12 9.81
CA GLU A 179 -13.11 12.43 9.99
C GLU A 179 -12.26 13.60 9.48
N MET A 180 -10.95 13.57 9.73
CA MET A 180 -10.05 14.66 9.33
C MET A 180 -9.66 14.63 7.85
N SER A 181 -9.79 13.49 7.18
CA SER A 181 -9.44 13.34 5.77
C SER A 181 -10.62 13.54 4.80
N LYS A 182 -11.81 13.87 5.31
CA LYS A 182 -12.99 14.16 4.47
C LYS A 182 -12.72 15.29 3.49
N GLY A 183 -13.14 15.10 2.24
CA GLY A 183 -12.97 16.10 1.19
C GLY A 183 -11.55 16.21 0.59
N ILE A 184 -10.56 15.53 1.15
CA ILE A 184 -9.21 15.47 0.57
C ILE A 184 -9.16 14.36 -0.48
N PRO A 185 -8.77 14.64 -1.74
CA PRO A 185 -8.52 13.61 -2.74
C PRO A 185 -7.49 12.60 -2.25
N LYS A 186 -7.72 11.30 -2.45
CA LYS A 186 -6.85 10.29 -1.85
C LYS A 186 -6.74 8.99 -2.64
N ILE A 187 -5.65 8.28 -2.41
CA ILE A 187 -5.49 6.88 -2.80
C ILE A 187 -5.23 6.01 -1.58
N LEU A 188 -5.84 4.83 -1.58
CA LEU A 188 -5.65 3.80 -0.58
C LEU A 188 -4.93 2.62 -1.22
N LEU A 189 -3.86 2.15 -0.60
CA LEU A 189 -3.08 1.01 -1.07
C LEU A 189 -3.34 -0.19 -0.15
N THR A 190 -3.72 -1.31 -0.72
CA THR A 190 -3.88 -2.56 0.03
C THR A 190 -3.85 -3.75 -0.91
N ALA A 191 -3.21 -4.85 -0.52
CA ALA A 191 -3.32 -6.10 -1.27
C ALA A 191 -4.63 -6.86 -0.97
N THR A 192 -5.28 -6.56 0.15
CA THR A 192 -6.44 -7.29 0.67
C THR A 192 -7.62 -6.36 0.99
N PRO A 193 -8.31 -5.81 -0.03
CA PRO A 193 -9.41 -4.88 0.18
C PRO A 193 -10.64 -5.53 0.83
N LEU A 194 -10.79 -6.84 0.68
CA LEU A 194 -11.87 -7.65 1.26
C LEU A 194 -11.27 -8.83 2.01
N GLN A 195 -11.35 -8.82 3.35
CA GLN A 195 -10.80 -9.90 4.17
C GLN A 195 -11.89 -10.79 4.76
N ASN A 196 -12.70 -10.28 5.68
CA ASN A 196 -13.63 -11.08 6.47
C ASN A 196 -15.10 -10.89 6.08
N SER A 197 -15.49 -9.68 5.75
CA SER A 197 -16.86 -9.32 5.45
C SER A 197 -16.97 -8.20 4.43
N LEU A 198 -18.13 -8.06 3.81
CA LEU A 198 -18.42 -6.91 2.95
C LEU A 198 -18.36 -5.58 3.72
N THR A 199 -18.54 -5.59 5.04
CA THR A 199 -18.41 -4.40 5.89
C THR A 199 -16.98 -3.85 5.94
N ASP A 200 -15.95 -4.71 5.77
CA ASP A 200 -14.56 -4.26 5.63
C ASP A 200 -14.40 -3.35 4.40
N LEU A 201 -15.01 -3.75 3.29
CA LEU A 201 -15.02 -3.00 2.05
C LEU A 201 -15.79 -1.68 2.19
N HIS A 202 -16.94 -1.71 2.88
CA HIS A 202 -17.70 -0.51 3.23
C HIS A 202 -16.83 0.50 3.98
N GLY A 203 -16.05 0.06 4.97
CA GLY A 203 -15.14 0.91 5.72
C GLY A 203 -14.06 1.56 4.84
N LEU A 204 -13.42 0.80 3.96
CA LEU A 204 -12.39 1.32 3.05
C LEU A 204 -12.95 2.28 2.00
N VAL A 205 -14.07 1.95 1.38
CA VAL A 205 -14.73 2.81 0.38
C VAL A 205 -15.21 4.10 1.04
N SER A 206 -15.67 4.06 2.30
CA SER A 206 -16.06 5.26 3.05
C SER A 206 -14.90 6.23 3.26
N PHE A 207 -13.64 5.76 3.33
CA PHE A 207 -12.47 6.66 3.33
C PHE A 207 -12.33 7.40 2.01
N VAL A 208 -12.61 6.75 0.87
CA VAL A 208 -12.58 7.41 -0.45
C VAL A 208 -13.72 8.43 -0.52
N ASP A 209 -14.96 7.97 -0.39
CA ASP A 209 -16.14 8.82 -0.31
C ASP A 209 -17.29 8.08 0.40
N SER A 210 -17.72 8.60 1.54
CA SER A 210 -18.82 8.02 2.33
C SER A 210 -20.18 8.07 1.64
N ARG A 211 -20.33 8.87 0.58
CA ARG A 211 -21.57 9.01 -0.19
C ARG A 211 -21.84 7.81 -1.08
N ILE A 212 -20.81 7.00 -1.42
CA ILE A 212 -20.96 5.84 -2.29
C ILE A 212 -21.87 4.79 -1.67
N PHE A 213 -21.66 4.43 -0.42
CA PHE A 213 -22.42 3.39 0.27
C PHE A 213 -23.30 3.87 1.42
N GLY A 214 -23.07 5.10 1.90
CA GLY A 214 -23.77 5.68 3.03
C GLY A 214 -23.51 4.97 4.35
N SER A 215 -24.54 4.87 5.21
CA SER A 215 -24.39 4.21 6.50
C SER A 215 -24.27 2.68 6.38
N GLU A 216 -23.60 2.06 7.35
CA GLU A 216 -23.44 0.61 7.39
C GLU A 216 -24.79 -0.13 7.42
N LYS A 217 -25.80 0.41 8.08
CA LYS A 217 -27.15 -0.18 8.08
C LYS A 217 -27.75 -0.29 6.68
N VAL A 218 -27.64 0.77 5.87
CA VAL A 218 -28.12 0.79 4.49
C VAL A 218 -27.29 -0.15 3.63
N PHE A 219 -25.99 -0.15 3.78
CA PHE A 219 -25.08 -1.07 3.09
C PHE A 219 -25.44 -2.54 3.37
N ASN A 220 -25.60 -2.90 4.64
CA ASN A 220 -25.93 -4.26 5.05
C ASN A 220 -27.28 -4.70 4.49
N LYS A 221 -28.31 -3.84 4.60
CA LYS A 221 -29.65 -4.13 4.09
C LYS A 221 -29.65 -4.39 2.57
N ARG A 222 -28.87 -3.63 1.80
CA ARG A 222 -28.83 -3.72 0.33
C ARG A 222 -27.94 -4.86 -0.15
N TYR A 223 -26.70 -4.94 0.33
CA TYR A 223 -25.67 -5.79 -0.24
C TYR A 223 -25.43 -7.09 0.54
N ILE A 224 -25.78 -7.15 1.83
CA ILE A 224 -25.65 -8.36 2.65
C ILE A 224 -26.99 -9.10 2.68
N ASP A 225 -28.05 -8.43 3.14
CA ASP A 225 -29.37 -9.05 3.29
C ASP A 225 -30.09 -9.15 1.94
N GLY A 226 -29.98 -8.12 1.09
CA GLY A 226 -30.61 -8.04 -0.23
C GLY A 226 -29.81 -8.69 -1.35
N GLU A 227 -28.54 -9.08 -1.10
CA GLU A 227 -27.64 -9.76 -2.06
C GLU A 227 -27.46 -9.05 -3.42
N ASP A 228 -27.57 -7.71 -3.47
CA ASP A 228 -27.39 -6.93 -4.70
C ASP A 228 -25.91 -6.80 -5.07
N TYR A 229 -25.29 -7.93 -5.44
CA TYR A 229 -23.85 -7.97 -5.77
C TYR A 229 -23.52 -7.35 -7.13
N ALA A 230 -24.48 -7.33 -8.05
CA ALA A 230 -24.31 -6.65 -9.33
C ALA A 230 -24.24 -5.13 -9.14
N GLY A 231 -25.14 -4.57 -8.34
CA GLY A 231 -25.09 -3.17 -7.94
C GLY A 231 -23.83 -2.83 -7.18
N LEU A 232 -23.39 -3.70 -6.26
CA LEU A 232 -22.15 -3.52 -5.52
C LEU A 232 -20.92 -3.46 -6.45
N LYS A 233 -20.83 -4.36 -7.44
CA LYS A 233 -19.75 -4.37 -8.43
C LYS A 233 -19.74 -3.10 -9.29
N GLN A 234 -20.91 -2.62 -9.68
CA GLN A 234 -21.05 -1.39 -10.47
C GLN A 234 -20.56 -0.16 -9.71
N GLU A 235 -20.89 -0.04 -8.41
CA GLU A 235 -20.44 1.07 -7.58
C GLU A 235 -18.96 0.99 -7.20
N LEU A 236 -18.38 -0.22 -7.12
CA LEU A 236 -16.97 -0.43 -6.83
C LEU A 236 -16.05 -0.15 -8.02
N SER A 237 -16.50 -0.46 -9.24
CA SER A 237 -15.66 -0.40 -10.45
C SER A 237 -14.90 0.92 -10.63
N PRO A 238 -15.46 2.11 -10.34
CA PRO A 238 -14.75 3.38 -10.48
C PRO A 238 -13.78 3.71 -9.32
N VAL A 239 -13.91 3.03 -8.18
CA VAL A 239 -13.17 3.35 -6.94
C VAL A 239 -12.28 2.23 -6.44
N LEU A 240 -12.23 1.12 -7.15
CA LEU A 240 -11.38 -0.03 -6.83
C LEU A 240 -10.69 -0.54 -8.09
N TYR A 241 -9.37 -0.49 -8.13
CA TYR A 241 -8.57 -1.09 -9.19
C TYR A 241 -7.75 -2.25 -8.63
N ARG A 242 -7.73 -3.38 -9.33
CA ARG A 242 -6.98 -4.57 -8.90
C ARG A 242 -6.43 -5.36 -10.07
N THR A 243 -5.15 -5.72 -10.00
CA THR A 243 -4.46 -6.63 -10.91
C THR A 243 -3.96 -7.86 -10.14
N LEU A 244 -4.07 -9.03 -10.74
CA LEU A 244 -3.53 -10.27 -10.22
C LEU A 244 -2.25 -10.66 -10.97
N ARG A 245 -1.34 -11.38 -10.31
CA ARG A 245 -0.10 -11.88 -10.95
C ARG A 245 -0.38 -12.70 -12.21
N LYS A 246 -1.46 -13.49 -12.22
CA LYS A 246 -1.89 -14.25 -13.39
C LYS A 246 -2.22 -13.37 -14.60
N ASP A 247 -2.76 -12.17 -14.38
CA ASP A 247 -3.17 -11.25 -15.43
C ASP A 247 -1.95 -10.62 -16.14
N VAL A 248 -0.82 -10.53 -15.44
CA VAL A 248 0.44 -9.95 -15.94
C VAL A 248 1.50 -10.99 -16.30
N ALA A 249 1.19 -12.29 -16.20
CA ALA A 249 2.15 -13.37 -16.43
C ALA A 249 2.77 -13.34 -17.84
N LYS A 250 2.09 -12.75 -18.83
CA LYS A 250 2.58 -12.53 -20.20
C LYS A 250 3.71 -11.49 -20.26
N TYR A 251 3.68 -10.48 -19.39
CA TYR A 251 4.62 -9.36 -19.37
C TYR A 251 5.70 -9.51 -18.31
N MET A 252 5.37 -10.22 -17.22
CA MET A 252 6.21 -10.42 -16.05
C MET A 252 6.50 -11.92 -15.88
N ASN A 253 7.69 -12.33 -16.25
CA ASN A 253 8.11 -13.72 -16.09
C ASN A 253 8.51 -13.99 -14.63
N PHE A 254 7.54 -14.35 -13.80
CA PHE A 254 7.82 -14.81 -12.45
C PHE A 254 8.38 -16.22 -12.44
N LYS A 255 9.52 -16.42 -11.77
CA LYS A 255 10.11 -17.74 -11.56
C LYS A 255 9.30 -18.57 -10.57
N LYS A 256 9.47 -19.88 -10.60
CA LYS A 256 8.79 -20.78 -9.67
C LYS A 256 9.32 -20.59 -8.25
N ARG A 257 8.44 -20.81 -7.28
CA ARG A 257 8.79 -20.83 -5.86
C ARG A 257 8.65 -22.25 -5.33
N THR A 258 9.69 -22.75 -4.65
CA THR A 258 9.71 -24.06 -4.00
C THR A 258 10.02 -23.86 -2.52
N CYS A 259 9.26 -24.50 -1.64
CA CYS A 259 9.56 -24.49 -0.21
C CYS A 259 10.05 -25.86 0.25
N LYS A 260 11.10 -25.85 1.06
CA LYS A 260 11.68 -27.04 1.69
C LYS A 260 11.70 -26.85 3.20
N THR A 261 11.65 -27.96 3.92
CA THR A 261 11.75 -27.98 5.38
C THR A 261 12.99 -28.73 5.79
N VAL A 262 13.75 -28.19 6.73
CA VAL A 262 14.84 -28.90 7.40
C VAL A 262 14.44 -29.13 8.84
N ASP A 263 14.24 -30.36 9.19
CA ASP A 263 13.78 -30.79 10.51
C ASP A 263 14.95 -30.89 11.50
N PHE A 264 14.70 -30.55 12.77
CA PHE A 264 15.65 -30.71 13.85
C PHE A 264 14.97 -31.17 15.13
N ALA A 265 15.74 -31.80 16.00
CA ALA A 265 15.32 -32.28 17.33
C ALA A 265 16.16 -31.61 18.43
N LEU A 266 15.50 -31.16 19.49
CA LEU A 266 16.18 -30.52 20.62
C LEU A 266 17.08 -31.50 21.40
N SER A 267 18.20 -31.02 21.93
CA SER A 267 19.02 -31.72 22.89
C SER A 267 18.32 -31.85 24.25
N ARG A 268 18.86 -32.70 25.15
CA ARG A 268 18.28 -32.88 26.48
C ARG A 268 18.25 -31.57 27.31
N ASP A 269 19.33 -30.80 27.23
CA ASP A 269 19.42 -29.52 27.94
C ASP A 269 18.45 -28.48 27.34
N GLU A 270 18.25 -28.47 26.03
CA GLU A 270 17.25 -27.60 25.40
C GLU A 270 15.83 -28.00 25.80
N ILE A 271 15.50 -29.28 25.89
CA ILE A 271 14.18 -29.75 26.36
C ILE A 271 13.96 -29.31 27.82
N GLU A 272 14.99 -29.46 28.71
CA GLU A 272 14.93 -29.01 30.12
C GLU A 272 14.68 -27.49 30.16
N LEU A 273 15.39 -26.70 29.33
CA LEU A 273 15.19 -25.26 29.24
C LEU A 273 13.76 -24.90 28.83
N TYR A 274 13.25 -25.54 27.77
CA TYR A 274 11.87 -25.32 27.31
C TYR A 274 10.83 -25.61 28.41
N GLN A 275 11.01 -26.71 29.16
CA GLN A 275 10.10 -27.07 30.25
C GLN A 275 10.12 -26.00 31.38
N ARG A 276 11.31 -25.64 31.87
CA ARG A 276 11.48 -24.65 32.93
C ARG A 276 10.90 -23.28 32.55
N VAL A 277 11.21 -22.79 31.37
CA VAL A 277 10.68 -21.50 30.89
C VAL A 277 9.16 -21.56 30.73
N ASN A 278 8.61 -22.65 30.20
CA ASN A 278 7.16 -22.79 30.08
C ASN A 278 6.48 -22.83 31.48
N ASP A 279 7.04 -23.54 32.45
CA ASP A 279 6.49 -23.63 33.82
C ASP A 279 6.56 -22.25 34.49
N PHE A 280 7.67 -21.52 34.33
CA PHE A 280 7.83 -20.17 34.81
C PHE A 280 6.77 -19.21 34.21
N LEU A 281 6.56 -19.20 32.92
CA LEU A 281 5.64 -18.28 32.23
C LEU A 281 4.16 -18.57 32.49
N LYS A 282 3.81 -19.78 32.97
CA LYS A 282 2.44 -20.19 33.32
C LYS A 282 1.96 -19.70 34.66
N ARG A 283 2.83 -19.24 35.55
CA ARG A 283 2.47 -18.77 36.88
C ARG A 283 1.46 -17.63 36.79
N GLU A 284 0.47 -17.64 37.67
CA GLU A 284 -0.55 -16.57 37.73
C GLU A 284 0.06 -15.20 38.07
N VAL A 285 1.07 -15.20 38.97
CA VAL A 285 1.78 -13.99 39.40
C VAL A 285 3.25 -14.13 39.09
N LEU A 286 3.80 -13.18 38.37
CA LEU A 286 5.22 -13.00 38.08
C LEU A 286 5.60 -11.55 38.40
N HIS A 287 6.47 -11.38 39.41
CA HIS A 287 6.95 -10.06 39.83
C HIS A 287 8.01 -9.48 38.91
N SER A 288 8.71 -10.35 38.17
CA SER A 288 9.67 -9.95 37.14
C SER A 288 9.04 -9.30 35.91
N ILE A 289 7.75 -9.54 35.66
CA ILE A 289 7.02 -9.08 34.47
C ILE A 289 5.91 -8.12 34.90
N PRO A 290 5.86 -6.86 34.39
CA PRO A 290 4.77 -5.94 34.64
C PRO A 290 3.41 -6.47 34.17
N THR A 291 2.36 -6.20 34.95
CA THR A 291 1.00 -6.64 34.62
C THR A 291 0.45 -5.97 33.36
N SER A 292 0.81 -4.71 33.15
CA SER A 292 0.38 -3.89 32.02
C SER A 292 0.68 -4.49 30.64
N ASN A 293 1.84 -5.15 30.48
CA ASN A 293 2.32 -5.71 29.21
C ASN A 293 2.63 -7.21 29.25
N ARG A 294 2.11 -7.90 30.26
CA ARG A 294 2.44 -9.31 30.54
C ARG A 294 2.31 -10.22 29.32
N SER A 295 1.19 -10.17 28.62
CA SER A 295 0.92 -11.04 27.47
C SER A 295 1.94 -10.86 26.36
N LEU A 296 2.38 -9.64 26.15
CA LEU A 296 3.35 -9.28 25.13
C LEU A 296 4.76 -9.76 25.48
N ILE A 297 5.18 -9.55 26.73
CA ILE A 297 6.48 -10.02 27.22
C ILE A 297 6.57 -11.54 27.16
N ILE A 298 5.52 -12.25 27.55
CA ILE A 298 5.43 -13.70 27.43
C ILE A 298 5.59 -14.15 25.98
N LEU A 299 4.95 -13.46 25.04
CA LEU A 299 5.09 -13.73 23.59
C LEU A 299 6.55 -13.61 23.15
N VAL A 300 7.22 -12.52 23.53
CA VAL A 300 8.62 -12.27 23.18
C VAL A 300 9.53 -13.33 23.77
N ILE A 301 9.39 -13.64 25.05
CA ILE A 301 10.20 -14.70 25.71
C ILE A 301 10.02 -16.05 25.00
N ARG A 302 8.81 -16.41 24.60
CA ARG A 302 8.56 -17.65 23.84
C ARG A 302 9.18 -17.63 22.44
N LYS A 303 9.14 -16.52 21.75
CA LYS A 303 9.82 -16.35 20.45
C LYS A 303 11.33 -16.46 20.61
N LEU A 304 11.92 -15.83 21.62
CA LEU A 304 13.34 -15.94 21.92
C LEU A 304 13.74 -17.36 22.28
N LEU A 305 12.95 -18.08 23.10
CA LEU A 305 13.15 -19.48 23.43
C LEU A 305 13.17 -20.37 22.17
N ALA A 306 12.24 -20.13 21.24
CA ALA A 306 12.19 -20.85 19.97
C ALA A 306 13.31 -20.44 19.00
N SER A 307 13.94 -19.29 19.20
CA SER A 307 15.01 -18.77 18.37
C SER A 307 16.39 -19.23 18.87
N SER A 308 16.79 -18.88 20.10
CA SER A 308 18.13 -19.17 20.61
C SER A 308 18.19 -19.11 22.12
N SER A 309 18.85 -20.11 22.76
CA SER A 309 19.12 -20.07 24.20
C SER A 309 20.01 -18.87 24.59
N PHE A 310 20.88 -18.40 23.71
CA PHE A 310 21.77 -17.27 23.94
C PHE A 310 21.00 -15.94 24.00
N ALA A 311 20.03 -15.74 23.12
CA ALA A 311 19.16 -14.56 23.17
C ALA A 311 18.30 -14.54 24.45
N LEU A 312 17.92 -15.72 24.95
CA LEU A 312 17.12 -15.88 26.16
C LEU A 312 17.89 -15.50 27.42
N ILE A 313 19.19 -15.85 27.53
CA ILE A 313 20.02 -15.56 28.72
C ILE A 313 19.97 -14.08 29.06
N GLU A 314 20.27 -13.20 28.11
CA GLU A 314 20.31 -11.75 28.37
C GLU A 314 18.93 -11.23 28.81
N THR A 315 17.85 -11.80 28.28
CA THR A 315 16.48 -11.43 28.69
C THR A 315 16.21 -11.82 30.15
N PHE A 316 16.58 -13.02 30.55
CA PHE A 316 16.40 -13.46 31.93
C PHE A 316 17.34 -12.74 32.91
N GLU A 317 18.54 -12.32 32.50
CA GLU A 317 19.43 -11.46 33.27
C GLU A 317 18.78 -10.10 33.58
N VAL A 318 18.08 -9.48 32.61
CA VAL A 318 17.30 -8.25 32.86
C VAL A 318 16.12 -8.48 33.81
N LEU A 319 15.39 -9.60 33.67
CA LEU A 319 14.31 -9.94 34.59
C LEU A 319 14.83 -10.15 36.01
N LYS A 320 16.01 -10.79 36.18
CA LYS A 320 16.70 -10.95 37.45
C LYS A 320 17.07 -9.61 38.08
N GLU A 321 17.70 -8.71 37.32
CA GLU A 321 18.08 -7.37 37.81
C GLU A 321 16.87 -6.60 38.35
N ARG A 322 15.72 -6.70 37.66
CA ARG A 322 14.45 -6.12 38.14
C ARG A 322 14.02 -6.72 39.48
N LEU A 323 14.04 -8.05 39.61
CA LEU A 323 13.70 -8.75 40.87
C LEU A 323 14.62 -8.37 42.01
N GLU A 324 15.94 -8.25 41.77
CA GLU A 324 16.92 -7.82 42.77
C GLU A 324 16.65 -6.41 43.28
N LYS A 325 16.32 -5.47 42.38
CA LYS A 325 15.91 -4.11 42.74
C LYS A 325 14.62 -4.10 43.59
N LEU A 326 13.63 -4.93 43.25
CA LEU A 326 12.40 -5.07 44.02
C LEU A 326 12.66 -5.70 45.41
N TYR A 327 13.59 -6.64 45.50
CA TYR A 327 13.98 -7.28 46.77
C TYR A 327 14.67 -6.29 47.73
N GLU A 328 15.48 -5.38 47.20
CA GLU A 328 16.16 -4.31 47.95
C GLU A 328 15.18 -3.21 48.45
N GLY A 329 13.93 -3.22 48.01
CA GLY A 329 12.91 -2.26 48.46
C GLY A 329 12.91 -0.96 47.67
N THR A 330 13.48 -0.94 46.48
CA THR A 330 13.37 0.18 45.56
C THR A 330 11.94 0.30 45.07
N LYS A 331 11.39 1.54 44.99
CA LYS A 331 10.02 1.75 44.52
C LYS A 331 9.85 1.27 43.06
N LEU A 332 8.70 0.71 42.73
CA LEU A 332 8.36 0.22 41.36
C LEU A 332 8.73 1.19 40.24
N ALA A 333 8.58 2.49 40.45
CA ALA A 333 8.91 3.54 39.47
C ALA A 333 10.38 3.58 39.06
N SER A 334 11.32 3.28 39.98
CA SER A 334 12.78 3.23 39.67
C SER A 334 13.24 1.86 39.12
N ALA A 335 12.41 0.81 39.32
CA ALA A 335 12.60 -0.46 38.64
C ALA A 335 12.13 -0.43 37.15
N GLN A 336 11.35 0.59 36.82
CA GLN A 336 10.84 0.83 35.47
C GLN A 336 11.98 1.27 34.51
N GLU A 337 12.96 2.05 34.95
CA GLU A 337 14.07 2.51 34.10
C GLU A 337 14.90 1.36 33.48
N GLY A 338 15.12 0.26 34.23
CA GLY A 338 15.78 -0.95 33.71
C GLY A 338 14.88 -1.72 32.74
N PHE A 339 13.57 -1.61 32.90
CA PHE A 339 12.59 -2.23 32.04
C PHE A 339 12.34 -1.44 30.74
N ASP A 340 12.46 -0.11 30.78
CA ASP A 340 12.37 0.73 29.60
C ASP A 340 13.54 0.46 28.64
N LEU A 341 14.72 0.08 29.15
CA LEU A 341 15.83 -0.38 28.33
C LEU A 341 15.49 -1.75 27.67
N PHE A 342 14.91 -2.69 28.42
CA PHE A 342 14.40 -3.94 27.85
C PHE A 342 13.29 -3.68 26.85
N TRP A 343 12.37 -2.72 27.14
CA TRP A 343 11.28 -2.34 26.28
C TRP A 343 11.76 -1.73 24.96
N SER A 344 12.80 -0.91 24.98
CA SER A 344 13.38 -0.35 23.76
C SER A 344 13.97 -1.42 22.82
N TYR A 345 14.42 -2.57 23.38
CA TYR A 345 14.84 -3.73 22.58
C TYR A 345 13.67 -4.57 22.07
N VAL A 346 12.54 -4.55 22.76
CA VAL A 346 11.33 -5.30 22.43
C VAL A 346 10.44 -4.54 21.44
N GLU A 347 10.40 -3.20 21.52
CA GLU A 347 9.67 -2.34 20.58
C GLU A 347 10.10 -2.53 19.11
N ASP A 348 11.40 -2.79 18.89
CA ASP A 348 11.90 -3.08 17.54
C ASP A 348 11.43 -4.44 16.98
N GLU A 349 10.96 -5.36 17.85
CA GLU A 349 10.54 -6.71 17.48
C GLU A 349 9.01 -6.89 17.39
N ILE A 350 8.24 -5.85 17.78
CA ILE A 350 6.78 -5.95 17.87
C ILE A 350 6.09 -4.91 16.99
N ASP A 351 5.14 -5.41 16.21
CA ASP A 351 4.15 -4.58 15.52
C ASP A 351 3.18 -4.00 16.58
N GLU A 352 3.30 -2.70 16.91
CA GLU A 352 2.58 -1.99 17.99
C GLU A 352 1.05 -2.00 17.90
N SER A 353 0.46 -2.70 16.94
CA SER A 353 -0.97 -2.67 16.69
C SER A 353 -1.75 -3.52 17.69
N GLY A 354 -2.21 -2.91 18.77
CA GLY A 354 -3.38 -3.40 19.50
C GLY A 354 -3.21 -3.88 20.92
N PHE A 355 -2.25 -3.36 21.67
CA PHE A 355 -2.19 -3.58 23.13
C PHE A 355 -2.54 -2.29 23.88
N GLU A 356 -3.50 -2.34 24.81
CA GLU A 356 -3.88 -1.21 25.66
C GLU A 356 -2.97 -1.17 26.88
N GLU A 357 -2.45 0.03 27.20
CA GLU A 357 -1.72 0.28 28.44
C GLU A 357 -2.72 0.30 29.62
N THR A 358 -2.48 -0.53 30.64
CA THR A 358 -3.14 -0.45 31.94
C THR A 358 -2.10 -0.01 32.98
N GLU A 359 -2.47 0.85 33.92
CA GLU A 359 -1.59 1.29 35.01
C GLU A 359 -1.41 0.16 36.04
N ASP A 360 -0.15 -0.05 36.48
CA ASP A 360 0.16 -1.03 37.56
C ASP A 360 -0.26 -0.49 38.94
N GLU A 361 -1.02 -1.29 39.72
CA GLU A 361 -1.36 -0.96 41.09
C GLU A 361 -0.20 -1.28 42.05
N ASP A 362 0.11 -0.34 42.95
CA ASP A 362 1.12 -0.48 44.02
C ASP A 362 0.68 -1.52 45.08
N THR A 363 1.08 -2.78 44.91
CA THR A 363 0.88 -3.86 45.89
C THR A 363 2.14 -4.14 46.69
N VAL A 364 2.00 -4.25 48.04
CA VAL A 364 3.10 -4.64 48.92
C VAL A 364 3.42 -6.12 48.74
N ILE A 365 4.57 -6.41 48.11
CA ILE A 365 5.02 -7.77 47.77
C ILE A 365 5.87 -8.36 48.90
N GLN A 366 5.59 -9.62 49.34
CA GLN A 366 6.39 -10.31 50.34
C GLN A 366 7.74 -10.76 49.72
N LYS A 367 8.86 -10.38 50.35
CA LYS A 367 10.22 -10.71 49.94
C LYS A 367 10.47 -12.19 49.64
N GLN A 368 9.73 -13.10 50.29
CA GLN A 368 9.87 -14.54 50.08
C GLN A 368 9.50 -14.99 48.66
N TYR A 369 8.47 -14.38 48.06
CA TYR A 369 8.05 -14.71 46.68
C TYR A 369 9.04 -14.19 45.67
N ILE A 370 9.60 -12.99 45.89
CA ILE A 370 10.65 -12.41 45.02
C ILE A 370 11.89 -13.29 45.04
N GLN A 371 12.35 -13.74 46.24
CA GLN A 371 13.52 -14.61 46.34
C GLN A 371 13.30 -15.98 45.67
N ALA A 372 12.11 -16.56 45.77
CA ALA A 372 11.79 -17.80 45.07
C ALA A 372 11.82 -17.63 43.55
N GLU A 373 11.35 -16.50 43.06
CA GLU A 373 11.37 -16.19 41.63
C GLU A 373 12.82 -15.93 41.14
N ILE A 374 13.66 -15.24 41.90
CA ILE A 374 15.11 -15.06 41.58
C ILE A 374 15.80 -16.42 41.43
N ASN A 375 15.57 -17.34 42.41
CA ASN A 375 16.20 -18.67 42.38
C ASN A 375 15.79 -19.45 41.11
N GLU A 376 14.56 -19.31 40.68
CA GLU A 376 14.07 -19.97 39.45
C GLU A 376 14.62 -19.36 38.17
N VAL A 377 14.70 -18.03 38.13
CA VAL A 377 15.35 -17.30 37.03
C VAL A 377 16.83 -17.70 36.92
N ASP A 378 17.53 -17.82 38.07
CA ASP A 378 18.90 -18.33 38.10
C ASP A 378 19.02 -19.76 37.55
N ALA A 379 18.11 -20.65 37.96
CA ALA A 379 18.08 -22.02 37.45
C ALA A 379 17.85 -22.06 35.91
N ILE A 380 17.01 -21.18 35.37
CA ILE A 380 16.82 -21.06 33.92
C ILE A 380 18.09 -20.57 33.20
N ILE A 381 18.74 -19.56 33.75
CA ILE A 381 19.98 -19.01 33.22
C ILE A 381 21.10 -20.08 33.23
N ASP A 382 21.20 -20.86 34.31
CA ASP A 382 22.21 -21.91 34.44
C ASP A 382 22.00 -23.03 33.42
N VAL A 383 20.74 -23.46 33.19
CA VAL A 383 20.44 -24.45 32.15
C VAL A 383 20.78 -23.89 30.76
N ALA A 384 20.40 -22.63 30.49
CA ALA A 384 20.68 -22.00 29.22
C ALA A 384 22.19 -21.89 28.95
N LYS A 385 23.01 -21.55 29.99
CA LYS A 385 24.47 -21.48 29.89
C LYS A 385 25.18 -22.86 29.70
N ARG A 386 24.53 -23.97 30.04
CA ARG A 386 25.05 -25.32 29.74
C ARG A 386 24.95 -25.66 28.24
N ILE A 387 24.02 -25.07 27.51
CA ILE A 387 23.83 -25.30 26.09
C ILE A 387 24.95 -24.61 25.29
N LYS A 388 25.89 -25.38 24.77
CA LYS A 388 27.03 -24.85 23.99
C LYS A 388 26.64 -24.49 22.56
N THR A 389 25.76 -25.29 21.97
CA THR A 389 25.30 -25.11 20.59
C THR A 389 23.83 -25.53 20.51
N ASN A 390 22.98 -24.69 19.92
CA ASN A 390 21.59 -25.04 19.73
C ASN A 390 21.41 -26.03 18.56
N ALA A 391 20.50 -26.98 18.68
CA ALA A 391 20.18 -27.93 17.62
C ALA A 391 19.73 -27.23 16.33
N LYS A 392 19.04 -26.11 16.46
CA LYS A 392 18.57 -25.27 15.36
C LYS A 392 19.70 -24.67 14.51
N ILE A 393 20.83 -24.33 15.11
CA ILE A 393 21.99 -23.81 14.35
C ILE A 393 22.65 -24.90 13.52
N GLU A 394 22.65 -26.16 13.96
CA GLU A 394 23.16 -27.27 13.17
C GLU A 394 22.23 -27.54 11.95
N ALA A 395 20.92 -27.40 12.14
CA ALA A 395 19.97 -27.43 11.03
C ALA A 395 20.21 -26.29 10.03
N LEU A 396 20.53 -25.07 10.51
CA LEU A 396 20.88 -23.96 9.63
C LEU A 396 22.15 -24.24 8.84
N LYS A 397 23.21 -24.76 9.47
CA LYS A 397 24.45 -25.13 8.78
C LYS A 397 24.18 -26.11 7.64
N SER A 398 23.32 -27.11 7.92
CA SER A 398 22.90 -28.09 6.91
C SER A 398 22.07 -27.44 5.79
N ALA A 399 21.17 -26.54 6.12
CA ALA A 399 20.34 -25.83 5.16
C ALA A 399 21.16 -24.93 4.24
N VAL A 400 22.19 -24.24 4.77
CA VAL A 400 23.11 -23.40 3.98
C VAL A 400 23.93 -24.29 3.03
N GLN A 401 24.41 -25.43 3.50
CA GLN A 401 25.17 -26.38 2.65
C GLN A 401 24.29 -26.91 1.52
N ILE A 402 23.07 -27.37 1.81
CA ILE A 402 22.10 -27.84 0.79
C ILE A 402 21.82 -26.72 -0.24
N ALA A 403 21.69 -25.49 0.20
CA ALA A 403 21.48 -24.35 -0.69
C ALA A 403 22.68 -24.11 -1.60
N PHE A 404 23.90 -24.12 -1.06
CA PHE A 404 25.12 -23.93 -1.84
C PHE A 404 25.38 -25.07 -2.83
N ASP A 405 25.10 -26.33 -2.45
CA ASP A 405 25.24 -27.49 -3.33
C ASP A 405 24.25 -27.40 -4.50
N TYR A 406 22.98 -27.08 -4.23
CA TYR A 406 21.98 -26.84 -5.24
C TYR A 406 22.37 -25.71 -6.21
N GLN A 407 22.82 -24.58 -5.67
CA GLN A 407 23.24 -23.43 -6.48
C GLN A 407 24.45 -23.77 -7.37
N LYS A 408 25.40 -24.54 -6.83
CA LYS A 408 26.57 -25.02 -7.57
C LYS A 408 26.17 -25.98 -8.72
N GLU A 409 25.27 -26.92 -8.47
CA GLU A 409 24.74 -27.84 -9.49
C GLU A 409 24.01 -27.13 -10.62
N GLN A 410 23.28 -26.04 -10.29
CA GLN A 410 22.54 -25.23 -11.26
C GLN A 410 23.36 -24.09 -11.88
N ASN A 411 24.65 -23.99 -11.55
CA ASN A 411 25.54 -22.91 -11.98
C ASN A 411 25.01 -21.51 -11.62
N ILE A 412 24.40 -21.38 -10.41
CA ILE A 412 23.87 -20.15 -9.84
C ILE A 412 24.87 -19.61 -8.82
N PRO A 413 25.06 -18.29 -8.69
CA PRO A 413 25.89 -17.70 -7.65
C PRO A 413 25.46 -18.14 -6.24
N GLN A 414 26.41 -18.59 -5.41
CA GLN A 414 26.13 -19.00 -4.04
C GLN A 414 25.73 -17.79 -3.17
N LYS A 415 24.42 -17.54 -3.04
CA LYS A 415 23.86 -16.44 -2.25
C LYS A 415 22.66 -16.94 -1.44
N VAL A 416 22.67 -16.69 -0.15
CA VAL A 416 21.62 -17.11 0.77
C VAL A 416 21.27 -15.94 1.69
N VAL A 417 19.96 -15.69 1.86
CA VAL A 417 19.44 -14.75 2.87
C VAL A 417 18.85 -15.54 4.02
N VAL A 418 19.29 -15.27 5.24
CA VAL A 418 18.81 -15.88 6.47
C VAL A 418 18.02 -14.85 7.27
N PHE A 419 16.76 -15.15 7.57
CA PHE A 419 15.89 -14.30 8.39
C PHE A 419 15.79 -14.81 9.83
N THR A 420 15.93 -13.90 10.77
CA THR A 420 15.67 -14.10 12.20
C THR A 420 14.87 -12.95 12.78
N GLU A 421 14.12 -13.19 13.85
CA GLU A 421 13.33 -12.13 14.51
C GLU A 421 14.16 -11.31 15.52
N SER A 422 15.36 -11.79 15.94
CA SER A 422 16.15 -11.16 17.00
C SER A 422 17.55 -10.73 16.54
N LYS A 423 17.94 -9.47 16.84
CA LYS A 423 19.31 -8.95 16.64
C LYS A 423 20.36 -9.78 17.41
N ARG A 424 20.00 -10.30 18.58
CA ARG A 424 20.88 -11.16 19.40
C ARG A 424 21.10 -12.51 18.72
N THR A 425 20.03 -13.13 18.23
CA THR A 425 20.12 -14.37 17.44
C THR A 425 20.91 -14.17 16.15
N GLN A 426 20.78 -13.00 15.49
CA GLN A 426 21.56 -12.65 14.31
C GLN A 426 23.07 -12.70 14.59
N LYS A 427 23.53 -12.10 15.68
CA LYS A 427 24.95 -12.13 16.11
C LYS A 427 25.40 -13.56 16.44
N TYR A 428 24.58 -14.34 17.12
CA TYR A 428 24.83 -15.74 17.43
C TYR A 428 25.00 -16.58 16.16
N ILE A 429 24.07 -16.49 15.22
CA ILE A 429 24.14 -17.20 13.93
C ILE A 429 25.46 -16.88 13.20
N ALA A 430 25.82 -15.60 13.11
CA ALA A 430 27.07 -15.19 12.46
C ALA A 430 28.31 -15.77 13.14
N SER A 431 28.35 -15.77 14.47
CA SER A 431 29.42 -16.38 15.25
C SER A 431 29.57 -17.87 14.97
N GLU A 432 28.45 -18.60 14.93
CA GLU A 432 28.45 -20.04 14.70
C GLU A 432 28.82 -20.43 13.25
N LEU A 433 28.36 -19.65 12.27
CA LEU A 433 28.73 -19.86 10.86
C LEU A 433 30.25 -19.64 10.64
N ARG A 434 30.84 -18.63 11.30
CA ARG A 434 32.30 -18.39 11.23
C ARG A 434 33.10 -19.57 11.80
N LYS A 435 32.62 -20.25 12.84
CA LYS A 435 33.26 -21.44 13.42
C LYS A 435 33.31 -22.64 12.46
N THR A 436 32.47 -22.66 11.44
CA THR A 436 32.49 -23.74 10.40
C THR A 436 33.55 -23.51 9.32
N GLY A 437 34.35 -22.45 9.39
CA GLY A 437 35.36 -22.11 8.40
C GLY A 437 34.83 -21.24 7.24
N ILE A 438 33.60 -20.75 7.31
CA ILE A 438 33.10 -19.73 6.37
C ILE A 438 33.85 -18.41 6.64
N PRO A 439 34.53 -17.84 5.62
CA PRO A 439 35.25 -16.58 5.78
C PRO A 439 34.36 -15.45 6.34
N ASP A 440 34.93 -14.59 7.16
CA ASP A 440 34.19 -13.44 7.72
C ASP A 440 33.64 -12.52 6.63
N GLU A 441 34.36 -12.36 5.54
CA GLU A 441 33.93 -11.60 4.37
C GLU A 441 32.67 -12.15 3.70
N ASP A 442 32.44 -13.45 3.79
CA ASP A 442 31.27 -14.12 3.20
C ASP A 442 29.99 -13.97 4.04
N VAL A 443 30.09 -13.54 5.31
CA VAL A 443 28.95 -13.36 6.21
C VAL A 443 28.71 -11.89 6.48
N LEU A 444 27.50 -11.41 6.16
CA LEU A 444 27.07 -10.02 6.34
C LEU A 444 25.85 -9.96 7.26
N LEU A 445 25.87 -9.02 8.22
CA LEU A 445 24.74 -8.77 9.13
C LEU A 445 24.01 -7.49 8.70
N PHE A 446 22.68 -7.50 8.73
CA PHE A 446 21.91 -6.30 8.49
C PHE A 446 20.60 -6.29 9.30
N ASN A 447 20.46 -5.33 10.19
CA ASN A 447 19.30 -5.18 11.07
C ASN A 447 18.62 -3.79 10.98
N GLY A 448 19.07 -2.95 10.05
CA GLY A 448 18.55 -1.59 9.88
C GLY A 448 19.29 -0.53 10.73
N ASP A 449 20.02 -0.92 11.76
CA ASP A 449 20.84 0.00 12.53
C ASP A 449 22.23 0.20 11.88
N PHE A 450 22.84 1.35 12.15
CA PHE A 450 24.17 1.69 11.65
C PHE A 450 25.25 1.43 12.72
N ASP A 451 25.09 0.38 13.53
CA ASP A 451 25.97 0.13 14.70
C ASP A 451 27.09 -0.89 14.43
N ASP A 452 26.94 -1.79 13.46
CA ASP A 452 27.95 -2.79 13.15
C ASP A 452 29.18 -2.18 12.44
N THR A 453 30.37 -2.53 12.94
CA THR A 453 31.65 -1.95 12.45
C THR A 453 31.95 -2.34 11.01
N LYS A 454 31.75 -3.61 10.65
CA LYS A 454 32.02 -4.12 9.31
C LYS A 454 31.13 -3.44 8.26
N THR A 455 29.85 -3.29 8.54
CA THR A 455 28.92 -2.62 7.63
C THR A 455 29.19 -1.13 7.50
N LYS A 456 29.71 -0.47 8.56
CA LYS A 456 30.21 0.92 8.48
C LYS A 456 31.43 1.05 7.56
N ASP A 457 32.36 0.10 7.61
CA ASP A 457 33.52 0.12 6.75
C ASP A 457 33.17 -0.16 5.29
N ILE A 458 32.23 -1.09 5.03
CA ILE A 458 31.65 -1.34 3.71
C ILE A 458 31.01 -0.05 3.16
N TYR A 459 30.23 0.65 3.98
CA TYR A 459 29.58 1.90 3.57
C TYR A 459 30.60 2.98 3.24
N ARG A 460 31.64 3.16 4.07
CA ARG A 460 32.72 4.13 3.78
C ARG A 460 33.44 3.82 2.47
N ALA A 461 33.76 2.54 2.22
CA ALA A 461 34.39 2.12 0.98
C ALA A 461 33.48 2.37 -0.23
N TRP A 462 32.16 2.12 -0.08
CA TRP A 462 31.16 2.37 -1.10
C TRP A 462 31.01 3.87 -1.41
N GLN A 463 31.02 4.74 -0.39
CA GLN A 463 31.00 6.19 -0.58
C GLN A 463 32.19 6.70 -1.36
N VAL A 464 33.39 6.20 -1.07
CA VAL A 464 34.62 6.59 -1.80
C VAL A 464 34.51 6.19 -3.27
N LYS A 465 33.98 4.98 -3.57
CA LYS A 465 33.83 4.45 -4.93
C LYS A 465 32.79 5.23 -5.74
N ASN A 466 31.73 5.72 -5.10
CA ASN A 466 30.60 6.39 -5.75
C ASN A 466 30.61 7.92 -5.54
N PHE A 467 31.71 8.48 -5.05
CA PHE A 467 31.82 9.91 -4.77
C PHE A 467 31.54 10.78 -6.02
N GLY A 468 30.55 11.68 -5.88
CA GLY A 468 30.12 12.58 -6.95
C GLY A 468 29.11 11.99 -7.95
N ASN A 469 28.85 10.68 -7.91
CA ASN A 469 27.92 10.01 -8.84
C ASN A 469 26.53 9.74 -8.25
N VAL A 470 26.38 9.85 -6.93
CA VAL A 470 25.15 9.52 -6.21
C VAL A 470 24.90 10.58 -5.15
N ASN A 471 23.64 11.05 -5.09
CA ASN A 471 23.22 12.06 -4.13
C ASN A 471 21.95 11.59 -3.40
N TYR A 472 22.08 10.46 -2.69
CA TYR A 472 20.98 9.90 -1.89
C TYR A 472 21.12 10.26 -0.41
N GLY A 473 20.05 10.15 0.36
CA GLY A 473 20.11 10.24 1.82
C GLY A 473 20.97 9.11 2.42
N ARG A 474 21.69 9.39 3.50
CA ARG A 474 22.66 8.47 4.16
C ARG A 474 22.12 7.04 4.37
N SER A 475 20.84 6.90 4.69
CA SER A 475 20.19 5.59 4.93
C SER A 475 20.03 4.79 3.63
N VAL A 476 19.79 5.47 2.50
CA VAL A 476 19.68 4.84 1.16
C VAL A 476 21.05 4.34 0.73
N GLU A 477 22.06 5.22 0.77
CA GLU A 477 23.43 4.89 0.42
C GLU A 477 23.92 3.68 1.21
N TYR A 478 23.59 3.62 2.51
CA TYR A 478 23.98 2.49 3.34
C TYR A 478 23.31 1.17 2.90
N LYS A 479 22.03 1.20 2.57
CA LYS A 479 21.32 0.02 2.03
C LYS A 479 21.89 -0.41 0.68
N HIS A 480 22.16 0.54 -0.22
CA HIS A 480 22.81 0.25 -1.49
C HIS A 480 24.20 -0.36 -1.29
N ALA A 481 25.00 0.19 -0.39
CA ALA A 481 26.33 -0.35 -0.08
C ALA A 481 26.26 -1.81 0.40
N ILE A 482 25.29 -2.13 1.27
CA ILE A 482 25.07 -3.50 1.78
C ILE A 482 24.62 -4.45 0.67
N VAL A 483 23.66 -4.01 -0.18
CA VAL A 483 23.15 -4.83 -1.30
C VAL A 483 24.26 -5.07 -2.32
N ASP A 484 25.03 -4.04 -2.69
CA ASP A 484 26.13 -4.14 -3.63
C ASP A 484 27.25 -5.06 -3.11
N TYR A 485 27.59 -4.93 -1.83
CA TYR A 485 28.56 -5.82 -1.19
C TYR A 485 28.06 -7.26 -1.13
N PHE A 486 26.79 -7.48 -0.79
CA PHE A 486 26.19 -8.81 -0.80
C PHE A 486 26.19 -9.39 -2.22
N LYS A 487 25.84 -8.59 -3.23
CA LYS A 487 25.80 -9.01 -4.63
C LYS A 487 27.19 -9.42 -5.14
N SER A 488 28.24 -8.69 -4.81
CA SER A 488 29.57 -8.88 -5.38
C SER A 488 30.52 -9.73 -4.53
N ASN A 489 30.43 -9.69 -3.20
CA ASN A 489 31.41 -10.28 -2.29
C ASN A 489 30.81 -11.36 -1.40
N ALA A 490 29.89 -11.00 -0.46
CA ALA A 490 29.42 -11.92 0.55
C ALA A 490 28.49 -13.00 -0.01
N LYS A 491 28.45 -14.19 0.63
CA LYS A 491 27.58 -15.31 0.25
C LYS A 491 26.35 -15.44 1.14
N ILE A 492 26.43 -15.01 2.40
CA ILE A 492 25.36 -15.14 3.38
C ILE A 492 25.01 -13.75 3.91
N LEU A 493 23.75 -13.35 3.78
CA LEU A 493 23.20 -12.17 4.41
C LEU A 493 22.24 -12.60 5.52
N ILE A 494 22.53 -12.21 6.77
CA ILE A 494 21.65 -12.48 7.91
C ILE A 494 20.89 -11.19 8.23
N CYS A 495 19.55 -11.21 8.11
CA CYS A 495 18.69 -10.05 8.29
C CYS A 495 17.68 -10.25 9.42
N THR A 496 17.33 -9.14 10.08
CA THR A 496 16.03 -9.04 10.78
C THR A 496 14.94 -8.57 9.81
N ASP A 497 13.67 -8.74 10.18
CA ASP A 497 12.54 -8.28 9.34
C ASP A 497 12.64 -6.76 9.08
N ALA A 498 12.85 -5.96 10.13
CA ALA A 498 13.03 -4.51 10.03
C ALA A 498 14.24 -4.12 9.15
N GLY A 499 15.37 -4.82 9.30
CA GLY A 499 16.55 -4.56 8.48
C GLY A 499 16.31 -4.82 7.00
N SER A 500 15.61 -5.88 6.66
CA SER A 500 15.37 -6.27 5.27
C SER A 500 14.33 -5.43 4.54
N GLU A 501 13.59 -4.59 5.27
CA GLU A 501 12.59 -3.71 4.66
C GLU A 501 13.22 -2.79 3.61
N GLY A 502 12.67 -2.82 2.40
CA GLY A 502 13.16 -2.04 1.26
C GLY A 502 14.39 -2.61 0.54
N LEU A 503 15.03 -3.70 1.01
CA LEU A 503 16.12 -4.33 0.26
C LEU A 503 15.58 -5.03 -1.00
N ASN A 504 16.30 -4.82 -2.11
CA ASN A 504 16.08 -5.56 -3.35
C ASN A 504 17.13 -6.67 -3.47
N LEU A 505 16.71 -7.92 -3.26
CA LEU A 505 17.56 -9.10 -3.23
C LEU A 505 17.24 -10.09 -4.35
N GLN A 506 16.71 -9.59 -5.48
CA GLN A 506 16.29 -10.42 -6.62
C GLN A 506 17.43 -11.21 -7.29
N PHE A 507 18.69 -10.89 -7.04
CA PHE A 507 19.86 -11.67 -7.49
C PHE A 507 20.13 -12.90 -6.60
N CYS A 508 19.46 -13.01 -5.45
CA CYS A 508 19.54 -14.14 -4.54
C CYS A 508 18.28 -15.00 -4.71
N ASN A 509 18.46 -16.30 -4.92
CA ASN A 509 17.36 -17.21 -5.14
C ASN A 509 17.01 -18.09 -3.93
N THR A 510 17.71 -17.92 -2.78
CA THR A 510 17.49 -18.77 -1.61
C THR A 510 17.23 -17.94 -0.35
N VAL A 511 16.10 -18.22 0.28
CA VAL A 511 15.67 -17.61 1.54
C VAL A 511 15.59 -18.71 2.60
N ILE A 512 16.24 -18.50 3.74
CA ILE A 512 16.14 -19.40 4.89
C ILE A 512 15.43 -18.66 6.03
N ASN A 513 14.28 -19.15 6.46
CA ASN A 513 13.61 -18.69 7.65
C ASN A 513 14.20 -19.45 8.85
N TYR A 514 15.17 -18.84 9.54
CA TYR A 514 15.69 -19.37 10.80
C TYR A 514 14.58 -19.38 11.84
N ASP A 515 13.90 -18.26 12.02
CA ASP A 515 12.66 -18.16 12.79
C ASP A 515 11.47 -18.11 11.84
N LEU A 516 10.53 -19.04 12.01
CA LEU A 516 9.30 -19.05 11.22
C LEU A 516 8.30 -18.09 11.88
N PRO A 517 7.96 -16.98 11.22
CA PRO A 517 6.96 -16.06 11.76
C PRO A 517 5.59 -16.75 11.87
N TRP A 518 4.88 -16.51 12.95
CA TRP A 518 3.50 -16.95 13.08
C TRP A 518 2.55 -16.13 12.19
N ASN A 519 2.99 -14.93 11.78
CA ASN A 519 2.27 -14.09 10.83
C ASN A 519 2.58 -14.51 9.39
N PRO A 520 1.60 -15.05 8.62
CA PRO A 520 1.81 -15.49 7.25
C PRO A 520 2.21 -14.35 6.31
N MET A 521 1.80 -13.11 6.60
CA MET A 521 2.20 -11.93 5.79
C MET A 521 3.71 -11.71 5.85
N LYS A 522 4.34 -11.88 7.02
CA LYS A 522 5.80 -11.73 7.15
C LYS A 522 6.57 -12.74 6.31
N ILE A 523 6.07 -13.98 6.22
CA ILE A 523 6.66 -15.01 5.37
C ILE A 523 6.63 -14.59 3.89
N GLU A 524 5.47 -14.12 3.42
CA GLU A 524 5.33 -13.62 2.04
C GLU A 524 6.22 -12.39 1.78
N GLN A 525 6.33 -11.48 2.73
CA GLN A 525 7.23 -10.33 2.64
C GLN A 525 8.69 -10.74 2.54
N ARG A 526 9.15 -11.70 3.37
CA ARG A 526 10.51 -12.24 3.34
C ARG A 526 10.83 -12.89 1.99
N ILE A 527 9.98 -13.80 1.53
CA ILE A 527 10.14 -14.46 0.23
C ILE A 527 10.09 -13.41 -0.89
N GLY A 528 9.21 -12.44 -0.78
CA GLY A 528 9.06 -11.33 -1.72
C GLY A 528 10.29 -10.41 -1.83
N ARG A 529 11.30 -10.51 -0.95
CA ARG A 529 12.58 -9.78 -1.12
C ARG A 529 13.40 -10.37 -2.28
N CYS A 530 13.29 -11.69 -2.50
CA CYS A 530 13.99 -12.42 -3.56
C CYS A 530 13.07 -12.75 -4.74
N HIS A 531 11.80 -13.10 -4.48
CA HIS A 531 10.81 -13.49 -5.47
C HIS A 531 10.05 -12.27 -6.04
N ARG A 532 10.76 -11.51 -6.87
CA ARG A 532 10.25 -10.30 -7.55
C ARG A 532 10.46 -10.40 -9.04
N TYR A 533 9.84 -9.47 -9.76
CA TYR A 533 10.18 -9.25 -11.17
C TYR A 533 11.69 -8.98 -11.32
N GLY A 534 12.33 -9.57 -12.35
CA GLY A 534 13.77 -9.51 -12.55
C GLY A 534 14.57 -10.62 -11.84
N GLN A 535 13.92 -11.54 -11.11
CA GLN A 535 14.57 -12.76 -10.65
C GLN A 535 14.81 -13.74 -11.81
N GLU A 536 16.06 -14.15 -11.99
CA GLU A 536 16.47 -14.99 -13.11
C GLU A 536 16.31 -16.50 -12.83
N HIS A 537 16.22 -16.89 -11.56
CA HIS A 537 16.22 -18.29 -11.11
C HIS A 537 15.01 -18.64 -10.26
N ASP A 538 14.65 -19.91 -10.22
CA ASP A 538 13.61 -20.40 -9.31
C ASP A 538 14.02 -20.16 -7.86
N VAL A 539 13.07 -19.67 -7.05
CA VAL A 539 13.32 -19.28 -5.66
C VAL A 539 13.05 -20.47 -4.73
N VAL A 540 14.00 -20.73 -3.84
CA VAL A 540 13.89 -21.77 -2.82
C VAL A 540 13.76 -21.11 -1.44
N ALA A 541 12.66 -21.37 -0.76
CA ALA A 541 12.46 -20.97 0.63
C ALA A 541 12.67 -22.20 1.54
N ILE A 542 13.57 -22.09 2.52
CA ILE A 542 13.87 -23.17 3.47
C ILE A 542 13.40 -22.76 4.85
N ASN A 543 12.57 -23.59 5.49
CA ASN A 543 12.08 -23.38 6.85
C ASN A 543 12.73 -24.40 7.80
N LEU A 544 13.14 -23.94 8.99
CA LEU A 544 13.64 -24.81 10.04
C LEU A 544 12.48 -25.20 10.96
N LEU A 545 12.23 -26.50 11.13
CA LEU A 545 11.08 -27.02 11.88
C LEU A 545 11.52 -27.91 13.04
N ASN A 546 11.07 -27.57 14.26
CA ASN A 546 11.27 -28.40 15.44
C ASN A 546 10.28 -29.57 15.45
N THR A 547 10.77 -30.80 15.28
CA THR A 547 9.94 -32.01 15.23
C THR A 547 9.44 -32.48 16.60
N GLN A 548 9.95 -31.93 17.70
CA GLN A 548 9.54 -32.26 19.06
C GLN A 548 8.54 -31.25 19.67
N ASN A 549 8.32 -30.10 19.00
CA ASN A 549 7.34 -29.12 19.41
C ASN A 549 6.03 -29.31 18.62
N ALA A 550 5.04 -29.92 19.24
CA ALA A 550 3.74 -30.17 18.63
C ALA A 550 3.01 -28.88 18.19
N ALA A 551 3.25 -27.76 18.87
CA ALA A 551 2.63 -26.48 18.54
C ALA A 551 3.28 -25.86 17.31
N ASP A 552 4.62 -25.86 17.20
CA ASP A 552 5.35 -25.35 16.02
C ASP A 552 4.99 -26.19 14.78
N GLN A 553 4.91 -27.50 14.91
CA GLN A 553 4.46 -28.39 13.84
C GLN A 553 3.06 -28.02 13.38
N ARG A 554 2.14 -27.77 14.30
CA ARG A 554 0.76 -27.45 13.96
C ARG A 554 0.61 -26.08 13.31
N VAL A 555 1.35 -25.09 13.80
CA VAL A 555 1.43 -23.77 13.16
C VAL A 555 1.96 -23.92 11.72
N TYR A 556 3.04 -24.68 11.54
CA TYR A 556 3.59 -24.93 10.21
C TYR A 556 2.60 -25.66 9.30
N GLU A 557 1.88 -26.67 9.79
CA GLU A 557 0.83 -27.36 9.03
C GLU A 557 -0.30 -26.42 8.59
N ILE A 558 -0.73 -25.51 9.47
CA ILE A 558 -1.74 -24.50 9.13
C ILE A 558 -1.20 -23.56 8.06
N LEU A 559 0.03 -23.08 8.22
CA LEU A 559 0.67 -22.18 7.26
C LEU A 559 0.89 -22.86 5.90
N SER A 560 1.32 -24.12 5.86
CA SER A 560 1.61 -24.84 4.62
C SER A 560 0.35 -25.33 3.91
N LYS A 561 -0.53 -26.05 4.62
CA LYS A 561 -1.68 -26.73 3.98
C LYS A 561 -2.87 -25.80 3.75
N LYS A 562 -3.07 -24.81 4.63
CA LYS A 562 -4.26 -23.96 4.57
C LYS A 562 -4.04 -22.64 3.87
N PHE A 563 -2.87 -22.09 4.05
CA PHE A 563 -2.52 -20.84 3.37
C PHE A 563 -1.81 -21.09 2.05
N GLU A 564 -1.52 -22.38 1.71
CA GLU A 564 -0.80 -22.73 0.49
C GLU A 564 0.44 -21.84 0.28
N LEU A 565 0.95 -21.28 1.39
CA LEU A 565 2.06 -20.32 1.39
C LEU A 565 3.32 -20.90 0.76
N PHE A 566 3.44 -22.22 0.83
CA PHE A 566 4.63 -22.95 0.41
C PHE A 566 4.45 -23.71 -0.90
N GLU A 567 3.25 -23.88 -1.40
CA GLU A 567 2.95 -24.51 -2.68
C GLU A 567 2.77 -23.42 -3.73
N GLY A 568 3.73 -23.21 -4.58
CA GLY A 568 3.90 -22.16 -5.59
C GLY A 568 2.75 -21.84 -6.55
N VAL A 569 1.50 -21.87 -6.08
CA VAL A 569 0.31 -21.53 -6.85
C VAL A 569 0.07 -20.03 -6.77
N PHE A 570 0.11 -19.35 -7.90
CA PHE A 570 -0.23 -17.93 -8.03
C PHE A 570 -1.66 -17.66 -7.52
N GLY A 571 -1.81 -16.70 -6.62
CA GLY A 571 -3.10 -16.21 -6.15
C GLY A 571 -3.70 -16.92 -4.93
N ALA A 572 -3.12 -18.03 -4.45
CA ALA A 572 -3.61 -18.73 -3.26
C ALA A 572 -3.37 -17.96 -1.96
N SER A 573 -2.28 -17.18 -1.90
CA SER A 573 -1.90 -16.40 -0.71
C SER A 573 -2.94 -15.35 -0.32
N ASP A 574 -3.58 -14.66 -1.28
CA ASP A 574 -4.55 -13.60 -0.99
C ASP A 574 -5.85 -14.13 -0.41
N ILE A 575 -6.30 -15.32 -0.85
CA ILE A 575 -7.49 -15.98 -0.32
C ILE A 575 -7.23 -16.44 1.11
N ALA A 576 -6.02 -16.90 1.37
CA ALA A 576 -5.59 -17.40 2.67
C ALA A 576 -5.32 -16.26 3.66
N LEU A 577 -4.65 -15.21 3.22
CA LEU A 577 -4.34 -14.02 4.02
C LEU A 577 -5.61 -13.25 4.41
N GLY A 578 -6.58 -13.19 3.52
CA GLY A 578 -7.88 -12.57 3.79
C GLY A 578 -8.76 -13.30 4.80
N ALA A 579 -8.45 -14.55 5.18
CA ALA A 579 -9.21 -15.31 6.19
C ALA A 579 -8.79 -15.00 7.64
N LEU A 580 -7.68 -14.25 7.83
CA LEU A 580 -7.17 -13.83 9.14
C LEU A 580 -7.59 -12.40 9.43
N GLU A 581 -8.14 -12.15 10.62
CA GLU A 581 -8.60 -10.80 11.07
C GLU A 581 -7.48 -9.75 11.11
N SER A 582 -6.28 -10.19 11.35
CA SER A 582 -4.97 -9.56 11.14
C SER A 582 -3.93 -10.64 11.41
N GLY A 583 -2.71 -10.51 10.89
CA GLY A 583 -1.62 -11.42 11.29
C GLY A 583 -1.41 -11.41 12.81
N THR A 584 -1.59 -10.26 13.43
CA THR A 584 -1.57 -10.07 14.89
C THR A 584 -2.71 -10.81 15.60
N SER A 585 -3.90 -10.97 15.00
CA SER A 585 -5.00 -11.75 15.56
C SER A 585 -4.67 -13.24 15.58
N PHE A 586 -4.03 -13.77 14.54
CA PHE A 586 -3.58 -15.14 14.49
C PHE A 586 -2.47 -15.41 15.51
N GLU A 587 -1.48 -14.53 15.61
CA GLU A 587 -0.44 -14.59 16.65
C GLU A 587 -1.03 -14.59 18.05
N LYS A 588 -2.01 -13.74 18.35
CA LYS A 588 -2.74 -13.72 19.63
C LYS A 588 -3.48 -15.03 19.91
N MET A 589 -4.15 -15.60 18.92
CA MET A 589 -4.83 -16.90 19.06
C MET A 589 -3.86 -18.04 19.31
N VAL A 590 -2.73 -18.05 18.59
CA VAL A 590 -1.65 -19.01 18.81
C VAL A 590 -1.08 -18.84 20.22
N LEU A 591 -0.81 -17.62 20.67
CA LEU A 591 -0.34 -17.32 22.02
C LEU A 591 -1.32 -17.82 23.08
N GLN A 592 -2.63 -17.60 22.92
CA GLN A 592 -3.65 -18.06 23.84
C GLN A 592 -3.66 -19.59 23.94
N ILE A 593 -3.45 -20.30 22.84
CA ILE A 593 -3.32 -21.76 22.83
C ILE A 593 -2.08 -22.18 23.65
N TYR A 594 -0.94 -21.52 23.45
CA TYR A 594 0.28 -21.78 24.22
C TYR A 594 0.13 -21.49 25.72
N GLN A 595 -0.72 -20.54 26.11
CA GLN A 595 -0.98 -20.22 27.52
C GLN A 595 -1.94 -21.20 28.20
N THR A 596 -2.85 -21.82 27.45
CA THR A 596 -3.96 -22.62 28.00
C THR A 596 -3.78 -24.12 27.84
N CYS A 597 -2.80 -24.58 27.03
CA CYS A 597 -2.59 -26.00 26.75
C CYS A 597 -1.27 -26.49 27.34
N ASP A 598 -1.26 -27.69 27.94
CA ASP A 598 -0.09 -28.31 28.56
C ASP A 598 0.38 -29.58 27.82
N THR A 599 -0.53 -30.31 27.23
CA THR A 599 -0.25 -31.60 26.60
C THR A 599 -0.38 -31.54 25.07
N ALA A 600 0.35 -32.40 24.38
CA ALA A 600 0.25 -32.51 22.92
C ALA A 600 -1.19 -32.78 22.44
N ALA A 601 -1.99 -33.50 23.27
CA ALA A 601 -3.40 -33.76 22.97
C ALA A 601 -4.26 -32.50 23.08
N GLU A 602 -4.01 -31.67 24.11
CA GLU A 602 -4.69 -30.36 24.27
C GLU A 602 -4.31 -29.38 23.18
N PHE A 603 -3.02 -29.26 22.84
CA PHE A 603 -2.56 -28.49 21.70
C PHE A 603 -3.26 -28.90 20.41
N LYS A 604 -3.30 -30.20 20.12
CA LYS A 604 -4.00 -30.72 18.94
C LYS A 604 -5.47 -30.32 18.93
N LYS A 605 -6.18 -30.51 20.06
CA LYS A 605 -7.60 -30.16 20.20
C LYS A 605 -7.86 -28.67 20.04
N ALA A 606 -7.03 -27.81 20.64
CA ALA A 606 -7.13 -26.36 20.56
C ALA A 606 -6.84 -25.85 19.14
N PHE A 607 -5.78 -26.36 18.51
CA PHE A 607 -5.49 -26.04 17.11
C PHE A 607 -6.55 -26.58 16.15
N ASP A 608 -7.14 -27.77 16.37
CA ASP A 608 -8.26 -28.28 15.58
C ASP A 608 -9.53 -27.42 15.75
N LYS A 609 -9.73 -26.84 16.94
CA LYS A 609 -10.82 -25.86 17.19
C LYS A 609 -10.53 -24.54 16.44
N LEU A 610 -9.31 -24.05 16.50
CA LEU A 610 -8.86 -22.89 15.73
C LEU A 610 -9.06 -23.15 14.23
N ASP A 611 -8.66 -24.32 13.77
CA ASP A 611 -8.80 -24.78 12.39
C ASP A 611 -10.25 -24.80 11.91
N ARG A 612 -11.18 -25.33 12.72
CA ARG A 612 -12.62 -25.29 12.43
C ARG A 612 -13.16 -23.86 12.39
N LYS A 613 -12.70 -22.98 13.30
CA LYS A 613 -13.07 -21.56 13.33
C LYS A 613 -12.59 -20.84 12.08
N LEU A 614 -11.36 -21.12 11.62
CA LEU A 614 -10.83 -20.59 10.37
C LEU A 614 -11.57 -21.14 9.14
N ASN A 615 -12.00 -22.41 9.18
CA ASN A 615 -12.78 -23.03 8.10
C ASN A 615 -14.22 -22.54 8.04
N ALA A 616 -14.89 -22.32 9.17
CA ALA A 616 -16.25 -21.79 9.23
C ALA A 616 -16.32 -20.36 8.63
N LYS A 617 -15.26 -19.56 8.78
CA LYS A 617 -15.09 -18.26 8.11
C LYS A 617 -14.77 -18.37 6.62
N ARG A 618 -14.43 -19.56 6.11
CA ARG A 618 -14.17 -19.88 4.71
C ARG A 618 -15.45 -20.25 3.93
N ASP A 619 -16.54 -19.54 4.17
CA ASP A 619 -17.79 -19.81 3.48
C ASP A 619 -17.58 -19.78 1.96
N LYS A 620 -18.05 -20.82 1.26
CA LYS A 620 -18.00 -20.94 -0.21
C LYS A 620 -18.58 -19.69 -0.87
N LYS A 621 -19.63 -19.14 -0.26
CA LYS A 621 -20.30 -17.91 -0.68
C LYS A 621 -19.37 -16.68 -0.62
N ALA A 622 -18.52 -16.57 0.43
CA ALA A 622 -17.55 -15.48 0.55
C ALA A 622 -16.45 -15.54 -0.51
N ARG A 623 -16.05 -16.74 -0.95
CA ARG A 623 -15.08 -16.91 -2.06
C ARG A 623 -15.70 -16.55 -3.40
N GLU A 624 -16.91 -17.02 -3.67
CA GLU A 624 -17.64 -16.70 -4.89
C GLU A 624 -17.85 -15.20 -5.01
N LEU A 625 -18.22 -14.54 -3.91
CA LEU A 625 -18.33 -13.09 -3.83
C LEU A 625 -17.02 -12.36 -4.09
N ARG A 626 -15.94 -12.79 -3.47
CA ARG A 626 -14.61 -12.20 -3.74
C ARG A 626 -14.25 -12.32 -5.22
N THR A 627 -14.45 -13.50 -5.79
CA THR A 627 -14.17 -13.71 -7.22
C THR A 627 -15.06 -12.81 -8.07
N LEU A 628 -16.34 -12.70 -7.76
CA LEU A 628 -17.26 -11.86 -8.51
C LEU A 628 -16.92 -10.37 -8.45
N LEU A 629 -16.55 -9.87 -7.25
CA LEU A 629 -16.33 -8.44 -7.00
C LEU A 629 -14.92 -7.97 -7.40
N LEU A 630 -13.92 -8.87 -7.27
CA LEU A 630 -12.51 -8.48 -7.41
C LEU A 630 -11.85 -8.99 -8.70
N THR A 631 -12.56 -9.76 -9.54
CA THR A 631 -12.04 -10.22 -10.83
C THR A 631 -12.86 -9.66 -11.97
N GLU A 632 -12.19 -9.00 -12.90
CA GLU A 632 -12.72 -8.73 -14.23
C GLU A 632 -12.55 -9.96 -15.12
N SER A 633 -13.23 -10.01 -16.28
CA SER A 633 -12.99 -11.06 -17.25
C SER A 633 -11.53 -11.00 -17.71
N SER A 634 -10.77 -12.08 -17.58
CA SER A 634 -9.33 -12.12 -17.91
C SER A 634 -9.03 -11.61 -19.32
N GLY A 635 -9.92 -11.86 -20.29
CA GLY A 635 -9.75 -11.39 -21.67
C GLY A 635 -9.82 -9.88 -21.86
N ALA A 636 -10.73 -9.18 -21.16
CA ALA A 636 -10.82 -7.72 -21.26
C ALA A 636 -9.60 -7.03 -20.65
N LYS A 637 -9.10 -7.57 -19.53
CA LYS A 637 -7.86 -7.07 -18.91
C LYS A 637 -6.63 -7.29 -19.78
N GLU A 638 -6.49 -8.45 -20.39
CA GLU A 638 -5.37 -8.75 -21.29
C GLU A 638 -5.36 -7.80 -22.48
N GLN A 639 -6.50 -7.53 -23.12
CA GLN A 639 -6.61 -6.55 -24.18
C GLN A 639 -6.25 -5.12 -23.73
N ALA A 640 -6.69 -4.72 -22.53
CA ALA A 640 -6.33 -3.42 -21.98
C ALA A 640 -4.82 -3.29 -21.72
N LEU A 641 -4.17 -4.35 -21.21
CA LEU A 641 -2.73 -4.38 -20.98
C LEU A 641 -1.93 -4.37 -22.28
N ASP A 642 -2.38 -5.09 -23.32
CA ASP A 642 -1.74 -5.06 -24.65
C ASP A 642 -1.84 -3.67 -25.28
N ALA A 643 -3.01 -3.02 -25.21
CA ALA A 643 -3.22 -1.67 -25.70
C ALA A 643 -2.32 -0.65 -24.98
N THR A 644 -2.19 -0.76 -23.66
CA THR A 644 -1.32 0.12 -22.86
C THR A 644 0.15 -0.08 -23.22
N LYS A 645 0.61 -1.32 -23.40
CA LYS A 645 1.97 -1.61 -23.83
C LYS A 645 2.26 -0.97 -25.20
N THR A 646 1.37 -1.14 -26.15
CA THR A 646 1.49 -0.51 -27.47
C THR A 646 1.55 1.02 -27.38
N GLY A 647 0.74 1.61 -26.48
CA GLY A 647 0.77 3.04 -26.20
C GLY A 647 2.10 3.53 -25.62
N ILE A 648 2.66 2.78 -24.64
CA ILE A 648 3.97 3.07 -24.06
C ILE A 648 5.08 3.00 -25.14
N ASP A 649 5.11 1.92 -25.93
CA ASP A 649 6.11 1.72 -26.96
C ASP A 649 6.04 2.82 -28.05
N ARG A 650 4.84 3.27 -28.38
CA ARG A 650 4.63 4.41 -29.30
C ARG A 650 5.14 5.72 -28.68
N TYR A 651 4.80 5.96 -27.42
CA TYR A 651 5.24 7.16 -26.69
C TYR A 651 6.76 7.25 -26.60
N LEU A 652 7.43 6.17 -26.22
CA LEU A 652 8.91 6.13 -26.09
C LEU A 652 9.60 6.38 -27.44
N ARG A 653 9.11 5.78 -28.54
CA ARG A 653 9.61 6.06 -29.88
C ARG A 653 9.41 7.52 -30.27
N GLY A 654 8.23 8.09 -29.95
CA GLY A 654 7.97 9.51 -30.21
C GLY A 654 8.92 10.43 -29.45
N VAL A 655 9.21 10.15 -28.19
CA VAL A 655 10.17 10.91 -27.38
C VAL A 655 11.58 10.84 -27.97
N GLU A 656 12.03 9.66 -28.38
CA GLU A 656 13.36 9.47 -28.99
C GLU A 656 13.52 10.30 -30.26
N TYR A 657 12.48 10.38 -31.09
CA TYR A 657 12.51 11.06 -32.36
C TYR A 657 12.30 12.59 -32.24
N TRP A 658 11.34 13.04 -31.40
CA TRP A 658 10.89 14.43 -31.35
C TRP A 658 11.42 15.27 -30.19
N ASN A 659 12.20 14.72 -29.26
CA ASN A 659 12.65 15.43 -28.06
C ASN A 659 13.61 16.60 -28.34
N ASN A 660 14.25 16.63 -29.51
CA ASN A 660 15.19 17.66 -29.92
C ASN A 660 14.53 18.82 -30.69
N VAL A 661 13.21 18.79 -30.87
CA VAL A 661 12.48 19.86 -31.56
C VAL A 661 12.16 20.97 -30.55
N ASP A 662 12.32 22.24 -30.98
CA ASP A 662 12.05 23.41 -30.14
C ASP A 662 10.59 23.49 -29.67
N GLU A 663 10.36 24.11 -28.51
CA GLU A 663 9.01 24.36 -28.02
C GLU A 663 8.25 25.29 -28.98
N PRO A 664 6.95 25.04 -29.25
CA PRO A 664 6.16 25.87 -30.14
C PRO A 664 5.96 27.26 -29.53
N GLU A 665 6.17 28.32 -30.35
CA GLU A 665 5.72 29.64 -29.99
C GLU A 665 4.19 29.71 -30.11
N VAL A 666 3.53 30.06 -29.00
CA VAL A 666 2.08 30.12 -28.88
C VAL A 666 1.63 31.56 -29.10
N ASP A 667 1.27 31.94 -30.33
CA ASP A 667 0.78 33.27 -30.64
C ASP A 667 -0.72 33.33 -31.00
N GLY A 668 -1.38 32.17 -31.20
CA GLY A 668 -2.80 32.07 -31.53
C GLY A 668 -3.15 32.56 -32.96
N SER A 669 -2.15 32.87 -33.79
CA SER A 669 -2.36 33.31 -35.17
C SER A 669 -2.48 32.11 -36.13
N LEU A 670 -3.20 32.31 -37.25
CA LEU A 670 -3.29 31.32 -38.32
C LEU A 670 -2.14 31.57 -39.30
N HIS A 671 -1.32 30.55 -39.51
CA HIS A 671 -0.25 30.55 -40.49
C HIS A 671 -0.67 29.72 -41.70
N TYR A 672 -0.62 30.34 -42.92
CA TYR A 672 -1.03 29.70 -44.16
C TYR A 672 0.20 29.42 -45.04
N TRP A 673 0.37 28.14 -45.37
CA TRP A 673 1.46 27.65 -46.17
C TRP A 673 0.92 26.93 -47.40
N LYS A 674 1.60 27.03 -48.56
CA LYS A 674 1.31 26.27 -49.75
C LYS A 674 2.54 25.51 -50.17
N VAL A 675 2.35 24.26 -50.57
CA VAL A 675 3.36 23.42 -51.19
C VAL A 675 2.84 23.01 -52.56
N ASP A 676 3.64 23.24 -53.57
CA ASP A 676 3.25 22.87 -54.93
C ASP A 676 3.59 21.39 -55.17
N ASP A 677 2.63 20.64 -55.75
CA ASP A 677 2.75 19.24 -56.17
C ASP A 677 3.02 18.20 -55.07
N TRP A 678 2.74 18.53 -53.77
CA TRP A 678 2.94 17.63 -52.65
C TRP A 678 1.68 16.75 -52.42
N GLY A 679 1.90 15.50 -52.03
CA GLY A 679 0.88 14.58 -51.55
C GLY A 679 -0.05 14.00 -52.60
N GLU A 680 0.02 14.44 -53.85
CA GLU A 680 -0.86 14.01 -54.97
C GLU A 680 -0.74 12.49 -55.21
N LYS A 681 0.44 11.91 -55.05
CA LYS A 681 0.67 10.47 -55.23
C LYS A 681 0.15 9.63 -54.08
N THR A 682 0.24 10.12 -52.84
CA THR A 682 -0.10 9.39 -51.63
C THR A 682 -1.55 9.62 -51.21
N PHE A 683 -2.03 10.87 -51.34
CA PHE A 683 -3.36 11.26 -50.86
C PHE A 683 -4.39 11.50 -51.99
N GLY A 684 -3.95 11.42 -53.24
CA GLY A 684 -4.80 11.28 -54.43
C GLY A 684 -5.50 12.55 -54.93
N SER A 685 -5.31 13.73 -54.30
CA SER A 685 -5.90 15.02 -54.75
C SER A 685 -5.29 16.18 -53.98
N HIS A 686 -5.52 17.40 -54.48
CA HIS A 686 -5.24 18.62 -53.76
C HIS A 686 -6.00 18.64 -52.43
N GLY A 687 -5.37 19.08 -51.33
CA GLY A 687 -5.92 19.04 -50.03
C GLY A 687 -5.44 20.11 -49.07
N THR A 688 -5.84 19.99 -47.82
CA THR A 688 -5.41 20.92 -46.77
C THR A 688 -5.13 20.13 -45.49
N LEU A 689 -3.92 20.26 -44.97
CA LEU A 689 -3.52 19.71 -43.66
C LEU A 689 -3.68 20.79 -42.60
N PHE A 690 -4.46 20.48 -41.56
CA PHE A 690 -4.61 21.30 -40.37
C PHE A 690 -3.81 20.70 -39.23
N VAL A 691 -2.92 21.51 -38.65
CA VAL A 691 -2.11 21.18 -37.50
C VAL A 691 -2.40 22.16 -36.37
N GLY A 692 -2.81 21.69 -35.21
CA GLY A 692 -3.12 22.57 -34.11
C GLY A 692 -3.26 21.89 -32.76
N CYS A 693 -3.43 22.71 -31.72
CA CYS A 693 -3.64 22.24 -30.38
C CYS A 693 -4.69 23.09 -29.66
N PHE A 694 -5.65 22.47 -28.99
CA PHE A 694 -6.63 23.16 -28.17
C PHE A 694 -6.23 23.12 -26.70
N CYS A 695 -6.35 24.27 -26.03
CA CYS A 695 -6.17 24.39 -24.58
C CYS A 695 -7.52 24.60 -23.91
N ASN A 696 -7.72 23.98 -22.76
CA ASN A 696 -8.85 24.30 -21.89
C ASN A 696 -8.43 25.23 -20.75
N SER A 697 -9.41 25.64 -19.92
CA SER A 697 -9.18 26.46 -18.72
C SER A 697 -8.25 25.81 -17.69
N ALA A 698 -8.06 24.49 -17.76
CA ALA A 698 -7.17 23.71 -16.90
C ALA A 698 -5.79 23.46 -17.54
N LYS A 699 -5.45 24.10 -18.67
CA LYS A 699 -4.19 23.91 -19.43
C LYS A 699 -4.03 22.50 -20.03
N LEU A 700 -5.10 21.74 -20.22
CA LEU A 700 -5.03 20.47 -20.94
C LEU A 700 -4.89 20.77 -22.43
N LEU A 701 -3.88 20.19 -23.05
CA LEU A 701 -3.59 20.34 -24.47
C LEU A 701 -4.23 19.17 -25.23
N PHE A 702 -5.05 19.51 -26.26
CA PHE A 702 -5.62 18.52 -27.17
C PHE A 702 -5.02 18.76 -28.55
N PRO A 703 -3.99 17.97 -28.92
CA PRO A 703 -3.40 18.09 -30.25
C PRO A 703 -4.40 17.61 -31.31
N VAL A 704 -4.37 18.29 -32.47
CA VAL A 704 -5.25 18.01 -33.59
C VAL A 704 -4.45 18.01 -34.88
N LEU A 705 -4.56 16.92 -35.64
CA LEU A 705 -4.03 16.76 -36.98
C LEU A 705 -5.13 16.26 -37.89
N LEU A 706 -5.44 17.01 -38.93
CA LEU A 706 -6.50 16.69 -39.90
C LEU A 706 -6.07 16.96 -41.32
N LEU A 707 -6.32 15.98 -42.17
CA LEU A 707 -6.17 16.09 -43.59
C LEU A 707 -7.56 16.16 -44.26
N CYS A 708 -7.78 17.15 -45.10
CA CYS A 708 -9.03 17.34 -45.83
C CYS A 708 -8.76 17.51 -47.33
N ASP A 709 -9.68 17.04 -48.16
CA ASP A 709 -9.68 17.33 -49.60
C ASP A 709 -10.06 18.79 -49.89
N GLU A 710 -10.04 19.19 -51.17
CA GLU A 710 -10.40 20.52 -51.63
C GLU A 710 -11.84 20.94 -51.32
N HIS A 711 -12.71 19.98 -51.00
CA HIS A 711 -14.10 20.20 -50.60
C HIS A 711 -14.27 20.24 -49.09
N GLY A 712 -13.21 19.95 -48.31
CA GLY A 712 -13.21 19.91 -46.88
C GLY A 712 -13.73 18.59 -46.27
N ALA A 713 -13.75 17.50 -47.06
CA ALA A 713 -14.03 16.16 -46.55
C ALA A 713 -12.75 15.54 -45.96
N TYR A 714 -12.86 14.83 -44.87
CA TYR A 714 -11.71 14.23 -44.19
C TYR A 714 -11.11 13.09 -45.00
N ILE A 715 -9.78 13.14 -45.17
CA ILE A 715 -8.97 12.06 -45.72
C ILE A 715 -8.38 11.26 -44.57
N ASN A 716 -8.58 9.94 -44.59
CA ASN A 716 -7.97 9.03 -43.62
C ASN A 716 -6.54 8.69 -44.10
N PHE A 717 -5.55 8.82 -43.23
CA PHE A 717 -4.15 8.59 -43.56
C PHE A 717 -3.44 7.81 -42.44
N ALA A 718 -2.34 7.14 -42.83
CA ALA A 718 -1.40 6.60 -41.87
C ALA A 718 -0.38 7.67 -41.52
N GLU A 719 0.01 7.78 -40.28
CA GLU A 719 0.93 8.80 -39.81
C GLU A 719 2.33 8.62 -40.40
N ASP A 720 2.77 7.38 -40.61
CA ASP A 720 4.06 7.07 -41.22
C ASP A 720 4.11 7.56 -42.70
N ASP A 721 2.99 7.47 -43.44
CA ASP A 721 2.88 8.00 -44.80
C ASP A 721 2.99 9.52 -44.83
N LEU A 722 2.36 10.20 -43.84
CA LEU A 722 2.45 11.67 -43.74
C LEU A 722 3.88 12.12 -43.40
N ILE A 723 4.56 11.43 -42.50
CA ILE A 723 5.95 11.74 -42.12
C ILE A 723 6.86 11.58 -43.33
N SER A 724 6.72 10.45 -44.05
CA SER A 724 7.52 10.20 -45.27
C SER A 724 7.32 11.29 -46.34
N GLU A 725 6.08 11.73 -46.54
CA GLU A 725 5.77 12.80 -47.47
C GLU A 725 6.34 14.15 -47.00
N LEU A 726 6.29 14.46 -45.67
CA LEU A 726 6.85 15.68 -45.12
C LEU A 726 8.39 15.71 -45.21
N GLU A 727 9.05 14.55 -45.13
CA GLU A 727 10.51 14.43 -45.27
C GLU A 727 11.00 14.70 -46.71
N GLU A 728 10.16 14.48 -47.73
CA GLU A 728 10.47 14.68 -49.13
C GLU A 728 10.31 16.13 -49.62
N ILE A 729 9.68 17.03 -48.80
CA ILE A 729 9.48 18.43 -49.18
C ILE A 729 10.79 19.22 -49.06
N ASP A 730 11.14 19.97 -50.12
CA ASP A 730 12.21 20.98 -50.11
C ASP A 730 11.65 22.31 -49.55
N ASP A 731 12.35 22.93 -48.61
CA ASP A 731 11.98 24.25 -48.09
C ASP A 731 11.81 25.33 -49.17
N MET A 732 12.42 25.15 -50.31
CA MET A 732 12.26 26.04 -51.50
C MET A 732 10.88 25.98 -52.12
N ASP A 733 10.16 24.86 -51.89
CA ASP A 733 8.80 24.63 -52.45
C ASP A 733 7.69 25.07 -51.47
N VAL A 734 8.06 25.56 -50.31
CA VAL A 734 7.13 26.00 -49.25
C VAL A 734 6.97 27.52 -49.31
N HIS A 735 5.74 27.98 -49.59
CA HIS A 735 5.45 29.40 -49.72
C HIS A 735 4.32 29.86 -48.77
N TYR A 736 4.51 31.04 -48.15
CA TYR A 736 3.39 31.72 -47.50
C TYR A 736 2.39 32.21 -48.55
N PHE A 737 1.11 31.97 -48.32
CA PHE A 737 0.07 32.47 -49.18
C PHE A 737 -1.00 33.22 -48.42
N THR A 738 -1.70 34.13 -49.09
CA THR A 738 -2.85 34.81 -48.54
C THR A 738 -4.10 34.14 -49.11
N PRO A 739 -4.93 33.49 -48.29
CA PRO A 739 -6.14 32.81 -48.76
C PRO A 739 -7.10 33.78 -49.43
N THR A 740 -7.76 33.32 -50.48
CA THR A 740 -8.88 34.02 -51.09
C THR A 740 -10.09 34.06 -50.14
N GLU A 741 -11.05 34.97 -50.38
CA GLU A 741 -12.26 35.07 -49.57
C GLU A 741 -13.06 33.74 -49.52
N GLN A 742 -12.99 32.96 -50.61
CA GLN A 742 -13.63 31.66 -50.69
C GLN A 742 -12.91 30.57 -49.88
N GLU A 743 -11.60 30.54 -49.94
CA GLU A 743 -10.77 29.65 -49.13
C GLU A 743 -10.93 29.97 -47.64
N MET A 744 -10.95 31.26 -47.26
CA MET A 744 -11.19 31.69 -45.88
C MET A 744 -12.55 31.22 -45.38
N LYS A 745 -13.59 31.21 -46.18
CA LYS A 745 -14.91 30.66 -45.79
C LYS A 745 -14.84 29.15 -45.59
N THR A 746 -14.08 28.44 -46.44
CA THR A 746 -13.88 27.01 -46.35
C THR A 746 -13.07 26.68 -45.09
N TYR A 747 -11.94 27.35 -44.86
CA TYR A 747 -11.12 27.15 -43.64
C TYR A 747 -11.87 27.46 -42.36
N ARG A 748 -12.70 28.52 -42.34
CA ARG A 748 -13.54 28.84 -41.17
C ARG A 748 -14.56 27.76 -40.90
N ARG A 749 -15.18 27.19 -41.94
CA ARG A 749 -16.11 26.06 -41.81
C ARG A 749 -15.41 24.82 -41.28
N ILE A 750 -14.22 24.49 -41.77
CA ILE A 750 -13.39 23.36 -41.26
C ILE A 750 -13.02 23.60 -39.83
N TYR A 751 -12.60 24.80 -39.46
CA TYR A 751 -12.27 25.18 -38.08
C TYR A 751 -13.47 25.04 -37.16
N ASP A 752 -14.67 25.48 -37.56
CA ASP A 752 -15.89 25.34 -36.78
C ASP A 752 -16.27 23.87 -36.60
N ASN A 753 -16.12 23.05 -37.65
CA ASN A 753 -16.33 21.60 -37.58
C ASN A 753 -15.31 20.92 -36.68
N LEU A 754 -14.04 21.27 -36.72
CA LEU A 754 -12.99 20.83 -35.87
C LEU A 754 -13.30 21.11 -34.39
N THR A 755 -13.66 22.37 -34.14
CA THR A 755 -14.01 22.81 -32.79
C THR A 755 -15.22 22.01 -32.25
N ALA A 756 -16.21 21.74 -33.08
CA ALA A 756 -17.38 20.95 -32.76
C ALA A 756 -17.01 19.49 -32.47
N GLU A 757 -16.17 18.87 -33.34
CA GLU A 757 -15.72 17.49 -33.13
C GLU A 757 -14.85 17.35 -31.87
N MET A 758 -13.95 18.29 -31.58
CA MET A 758 -13.17 18.31 -30.39
C MET A 758 -14.03 18.45 -29.11
N LYS A 759 -15.04 19.34 -29.15
CA LYS A 759 -16.00 19.43 -28.06
C LYS A 759 -16.73 18.10 -27.85
N LYS A 760 -17.12 17.42 -28.90
CA LYS A 760 -17.80 16.14 -28.87
C LYS A 760 -16.89 15.05 -28.28
N ARG A 761 -15.63 14.94 -28.70
CA ARG A 761 -14.66 14.01 -28.16
C ARG A 761 -14.42 14.26 -26.66
N TYR A 762 -14.22 15.51 -26.28
CA TYR A 762 -14.06 15.88 -24.87
C TYR A 762 -15.31 15.55 -24.04
N GLN A 763 -16.48 15.80 -24.60
CA GLN A 763 -17.74 15.39 -23.95
C GLN A 763 -17.81 13.86 -23.78
N GLN A 764 -17.46 13.09 -24.81
CA GLN A 764 -17.42 11.64 -24.73
C GLN A 764 -16.45 11.12 -23.65
N GLU A 765 -15.30 11.76 -23.44
CA GLU A 765 -14.35 11.41 -22.41
C GLU A 765 -14.80 11.82 -21.00
N THR A 766 -15.46 12.98 -20.90
CA THR A 766 -15.86 13.53 -19.59
C THR A 766 -17.25 13.06 -19.13
N GLU A 767 -18.14 12.70 -20.07
CA GLU A 767 -19.50 12.24 -19.75
C GLU A 767 -19.57 11.05 -18.81
N PRO A 768 -18.73 10.00 -18.92
CA PRO A 768 -18.72 8.91 -17.96
C PRO A 768 -18.38 9.38 -16.54
N ILE A 769 -17.50 10.37 -16.40
CA ILE A 769 -17.10 10.93 -15.11
C ILE A 769 -18.23 11.75 -14.50
N LYS A 770 -18.89 12.60 -15.32
CA LYS A 770 -20.05 13.39 -14.91
C LYS A 770 -21.21 12.49 -14.51
N ALA A 771 -21.52 11.49 -15.35
CA ALA A 771 -22.58 10.52 -15.09
C ALA A 771 -22.32 9.70 -13.82
N TYR A 772 -21.08 9.29 -13.57
CA TYR A 772 -20.72 8.62 -12.33
C TYR A 772 -20.92 9.54 -11.11
N ASN A 773 -20.46 10.78 -11.18
CA ASN A 773 -20.62 11.72 -10.06
C ASN A 773 -22.11 12.05 -9.79
N ALA A 774 -22.91 12.26 -10.85
CA ALA A 774 -24.34 12.48 -10.72
C ALA A 774 -25.02 11.29 -10.04
N ARG A 775 -24.77 10.07 -10.54
CA ARG A 775 -25.32 8.84 -9.94
C ARG A 775 -24.88 8.66 -8.48
N LYS A 776 -23.62 8.98 -8.14
CA LYS A 776 -23.11 8.95 -6.76
C LYS A 776 -23.90 9.90 -5.84
N ILE A 777 -24.21 11.10 -6.31
CA ILE A 777 -24.98 12.10 -5.56
C ILE A 777 -26.45 11.69 -5.43
N GLU A 778 -27.09 11.24 -6.51
CA GLU A 778 -28.45 10.68 -6.48
C GLU A 778 -28.55 9.47 -5.50
N ASN A 779 -27.53 8.63 -5.50
CA ASN A 779 -27.45 7.51 -4.56
C ASN A 779 -27.31 8.01 -3.11
N TRP A 780 -26.51 9.05 -2.87
CA TRP A 780 -26.40 9.69 -1.57
C TRP A 780 -27.74 10.30 -1.11
N GLU A 781 -28.47 11.01 -1.97
CA GLU A 781 -29.79 11.56 -1.65
C GLU A 781 -30.73 10.45 -1.18
N ARG A 782 -30.82 9.36 -1.98
CA ARG A 782 -31.62 8.19 -1.63
C ARG A 782 -31.22 7.59 -0.28
N ILE A 783 -29.93 7.46 -0.02
CA ILE A 783 -29.39 6.94 1.25
C ILE A 783 -29.80 7.85 2.42
N GLN A 784 -29.77 9.17 2.27
CA GLN A 784 -30.22 10.11 3.30
C GLN A 784 -31.69 9.90 3.64
N ILE A 785 -32.54 9.72 2.64
CA ILE A 785 -33.96 9.42 2.82
C ILE A 785 -34.15 8.08 3.52
N GLU A 786 -33.46 7.03 3.09
CA GLU A 786 -33.52 5.70 3.72
C GLU A 786 -33.07 5.75 5.19
N GLN A 787 -32.08 6.58 5.54
CA GLN A 787 -31.64 6.78 6.93
C GLN A 787 -32.72 7.48 7.77
N LEU A 788 -33.41 8.45 7.21
CA LEU A 788 -34.54 9.08 7.89
C LEU A 788 -35.67 8.10 8.15
N ILE A 789 -36.01 7.27 7.15
CA ILE A 789 -37.03 6.21 7.28
C ILE A 789 -36.62 5.20 8.36
N ALA A 790 -35.35 4.76 8.35
CA ALA A 790 -34.85 3.83 9.34
C ALA A 790 -34.91 4.41 10.76
N SER A 791 -34.53 5.68 10.91
CA SER A 791 -34.61 6.40 12.20
C SER A 791 -36.06 6.51 12.71
N TYR A 792 -37.00 6.76 11.82
CA TYR A 792 -38.43 6.76 12.13
C TYR A 792 -38.91 5.37 12.61
N GLN A 793 -38.51 4.29 11.89
CA GLN A 793 -38.87 2.93 12.25
C GLN A 793 -38.26 2.49 13.59
N ASP A 794 -36.99 2.83 13.84
CA ASP A 794 -36.29 2.54 15.11
C ASP A 794 -36.99 3.21 16.29
N MET A 795 -37.33 4.52 16.17
CA MET A 795 -38.04 5.27 17.21
C MET A 795 -39.44 4.68 17.47
N ASN A 796 -40.16 4.27 16.44
CA ASN A 796 -41.47 3.63 16.58
C ASN A 796 -41.37 2.27 17.29
N ALA A 797 -40.36 1.46 16.96
CA ALA A 797 -40.12 0.18 17.64
C ALA A 797 -39.77 0.40 19.12
N GLU A 798 -38.91 1.37 19.44
CA GLU A 798 -38.57 1.71 20.84
C GLU A 798 -39.77 2.19 21.64
N ILE A 799 -40.64 3.02 21.05
CA ILE A 799 -41.89 3.45 21.69
C ILE A 799 -42.79 2.24 21.95
N SER A 800 -42.88 1.28 21.03
CA SER A 800 -43.65 0.07 21.21
C SER A 800 -43.12 -0.79 22.35
N VAL A 801 -41.79 -0.97 22.45
CA VAL A 801 -41.15 -1.68 23.56
C VAL A 801 -41.41 -1.00 24.91
N LEU A 802 -41.28 0.34 24.95
CA LEU A 802 -41.55 1.10 26.17
C LEU A 802 -43.03 1.00 26.61
N LYS A 803 -43.97 1.01 25.67
CA LYS A 803 -45.41 0.80 25.94
C LYS A 803 -45.70 -0.62 26.52
N GLU A 804 -44.95 -1.63 26.05
CA GLU A 804 -45.04 -3.00 26.59
C GLU A 804 -44.46 -3.07 28.01
N GLN A 805 -43.32 -2.45 28.23
CA GLN A 805 -42.68 -2.34 29.57
C GLN A 805 -43.58 -1.58 30.55
N GLU A 806 -44.25 -0.50 30.14
CA GLU A 806 -45.22 0.23 30.95
C GLU A 806 -46.37 -0.68 31.41
N LYS A 807 -46.88 -1.55 30.54
CA LYS A 807 -47.95 -2.51 30.90
C LYS A 807 -47.48 -3.56 31.87
N GLN A 808 -46.22 -4.02 31.79
CA GLN A 808 -45.68 -5.11 32.60
C GLN A 808 -45.15 -4.67 33.98
N SER A 809 -44.79 -3.41 34.15
CA SER A 809 -44.30 -2.88 35.42
C SER A 809 -45.45 -2.71 36.46
N ASP A 810 -45.28 -3.20 37.67
CA ASP A 810 -46.22 -2.99 38.79
C ASP A 810 -45.86 -1.78 39.64
N ASN A 811 -44.70 -1.15 39.45
CA ASN A 811 -44.20 -0.02 40.21
C ASN A 811 -44.70 1.31 39.62
N PHE A 812 -45.47 2.06 40.44
CA PHE A 812 -46.07 3.32 40.04
C PHE A 812 -45.03 4.41 39.60
N TYR A 813 -43.91 4.50 40.27
CA TYR A 813 -42.87 5.47 39.93
C TYR A 813 -42.15 5.11 38.65
N GLU A 814 -41.93 3.85 38.40
CA GLU A 814 -41.34 3.31 37.19
C GLU A 814 -42.27 3.55 35.97
N LYS A 815 -43.58 3.35 36.14
CA LYS A 815 -44.57 3.70 35.09
C LYS A 815 -44.55 5.19 34.73
N ILE A 816 -44.39 6.07 35.70
CA ILE A 816 -44.29 7.52 35.40
C ILE A 816 -43.05 7.83 34.60
N ASP A 817 -41.91 7.25 34.96
CA ASP A 817 -40.65 7.48 34.24
C ASP A 817 -40.69 6.92 32.77
N ILE A 818 -41.26 5.72 32.62
CA ILE A 818 -41.48 5.13 31.27
C ILE A 818 -42.43 6.00 30.42
N ARG A 819 -43.55 6.50 30.99
CA ARG A 819 -44.45 7.43 30.28
C ARG A 819 -43.78 8.72 29.84
N LYS A 820 -42.87 9.26 30.67
CA LYS A 820 -42.10 10.45 30.35
C LYS A 820 -41.22 10.17 29.11
N LYS A 821 -40.52 9.06 29.09
CA LYS A 821 -39.70 8.61 27.95
C LYS A 821 -40.52 8.38 26.68
N ILE A 822 -41.71 7.76 26.80
CA ILE A 822 -42.62 7.59 25.67
C ILE A 822 -43.04 8.95 25.09
N ASN A 823 -43.44 9.90 25.95
CA ASN A 823 -43.87 11.22 25.49
C ASN A 823 -42.73 12.01 24.83
N GLU A 824 -41.49 11.93 25.36
CA GLU A 824 -40.32 12.58 24.77
C GLU A 824 -40.00 12.00 23.38
N LYS A 825 -40.04 10.66 23.25
CA LYS A 825 -39.78 10.00 21.96
C LYS A 825 -40.91 10.21 20.96
N SER A 826 -42.18 10.22 21.38
CA SER A 826 -43.33 10.53 20.51
C SER A 826 -43.27 11.94 19.94
N LYS A 827 -42.90 12.92 20.75
CA LYS A 827 -42.67 14.31 20.26
C LYS A 827 -41.51 14.41 19.31
N ALA A 828 -40.43 13.63 19.52
CA ALA A 828 -39.33 13.59 18.59
C ALA A 828 -39.72 12.92 17.25
N LEU A 829 -40.56 11.87 17.29
CA LEU A 829 -41.09 11.20 16.11
C LEU A 829 -41.99 12.12 15.28
N GLU A 830 -42.90 12.88 15.93
CA GLU A 830 -43.76 13.87 15.28
C GLU A 830 -42.92 14.95 14.58
N LYS A 831 -41.89 15.50 15.25
CA LYS A 831 -40.99 16.47 14.65
C LYS A 831 -40.22 15.89 13.44
N LEU A 832 -39.80 14.62 13.52
CA LEU A 832 -39.13 13.97 12.41
C LEU A 832 -40.09 13.81 11.22
N GLN A 833 -41.35 13.45 11.47
CA GLN A 833 -42.37 13.30 10.46
C GLN A 833 -42.73 14.65 9.78
N GLU A 834 -42.90 15.72 10.56
CA GLU A 834 -43.16 17.08 10.03
C GLU A 834 -41.97 17.59 9.18
N SER A 835 -40.73 17.26 9.57
CA SER A 835 -39.53 17.69 8.84
C SER A 835 -39.16 16.83 7.63
N PHE A 836 -39.85 15.69 7.38
CA PHE A 836 -39.46 14.72 6.37
C PHE A 836 -39.45 15.31 4.95
N HIS A 837 -40.56 15.92 4.51
CA HIS A 837 -40.65 16.53 3.18
C HIS A 837 -39.64 17.68 3.00
N LYS A 838 -39.48 18.50 4.04
CA LYS A 838 -38.51 19.61 4.00
C LYS A 838 -37.09 19.11 3.83
N LYS A 839 -36.72 18.02 4.52
CA LYS A 839 -35.36 17.41 4.39
C LYS A 839 -35.17 16.73 3.04
N ASP A 840 -36.20 16.09 2.49
CA ASP A 840 -36.15 15.53 1.15
C ASP A 840 -35.85 16.60 0.10
N ASP A 841 -36.57 17.72 0.16
CA ASP A 841 -36.33 18.88 -0.72
C ASP A 841 -34.94 19.50 -0.50
N GLU A 842 -34.49 19.59 0.75
CA GLU A 842 -33.14 20.08 1.09
C GLU A 842 -32.04 19.18 0.49
N PHE A 843 -32.15 17.85 0.59
CA PHE A 843 -31.18 16.91 0.02
C PHE A 843 -31.14 16.98 -1.50
N LYS A 844 -32.29 17.05 -2.16
CA LYS A 844 -32.36 17.22 -3.62
C LYS A 844 -31.71 18.52 -4.09
N ALA A 845 -32.03 19.63 -3.42
CA ALA A 845 -31.44 20.92 -3.77
C ALA A 845 -29.92 20.98 -3.50
N GLU A 846 -29.43 20.28 -2.49
CA GLU A 846 -28.01 20.12 -2.22
C GLU A 846 -27.35 19.29 -3.30
N GLY A 847 -27.94 18.15 -3.68
CA GLY A 847 -27.44 17.28 -4.74
C GLY A 847 -27.36 17.98 -6.10
N GLU A 848 -28.43 18.66 -6.53
CA GLU A 848 -28.45 19.44 -7.77
C GLU A 848 -27.33 20.51 -7.78
N ARG A 849 -27.11 21.16 -6.66
CA ARG A 849 -26.05 22.18 -6.52
C ARG A 849 -24.65 21.55 -6.64
N GLU A 850 -24.40 20.42 -5.97
CA GLU A 850 -23.13 19.70 -6.05
C GLU A 850 -22.86 19.19 -7.47
N ILE A 851 -23.85 18.64 -8.16
CA ILE A 851 -23.73 18.19 -9.56
C ILE A 851 -23.38 19.38 -10.46
N ALA A 852 -24.08 20.49 -10.30
CA ALA A 852 -23.84 21.68 -11.12
C ALA A 852 -22.44 22.28 -10.87
N GLU A 853 -21.99 22.32 -9.61
CA GLU A 853 -20.64 22.79 -9.27
C GLU A 853 -19.55 21.85 -9.81
N PHE A 854 -19.73 20.55 -9.68
CA PHE A 854 -18.81 19.56 -10.24
C PHE A 854 -18.72 19.66 -11.76
N ASN A 855 -19.85 19.85 -12.46
CA ASN A 855 -19.86 19.93 -13.92
C ASN A 855 -19.18 21.19 -14.46
N LYS A 856 -19.15 22.30 -13.70
CA LYS A 856 -18.45 23.53 -14.11
C LYS A 856 -16.95 23.34 -14.37
N GLN A 857 -16.30 22.40 -13.67
CA GLN A 857 -14.88 22.11 -13.91
C GLN A 857 -14.58 21.52 -15.29
N PHE A 858 -15.63 21.04 -15.99
CA PHE A 858 -15.52 20.47 -17.34
C PHE A 858 -16.04 21.45 -18.41
N ASP A 859 -16.42 22.67 -18.06
CA ASP A 859 -16.78 23.68 -19.04
C ASP A 859 -15.52 24.16 -19.75
N ILE A 860 -15.53 24.03 -21.10
CA ILE A 860 -14.40 24.41 -21.92
C ILE A 860 -14.78 25.50 -22.88
N ASN A 861 -13.92 26.54 -22.94
CA ASN A 861 -13.79 27.37 -24.11
C ASN A 861 -12.48 26.98 -24.83
N PRO A 862 -12.51 26.17 -25.88
CA PRO A 862 -11.31 25.77 -26.58
C PRO A 862 -10.67 26.99 -27.24
N VAL A 863 -9.40 27.20 -26.93
CA VAL A 863 -8.57 28.21 -27.63
C VAL A 863 -7.54 27.43 -28.42
N LEU A 864 -7.46 27.68 -29.71
CA LEU A 864 -6.45 27.08 -30.58
C LEU A 864 -5.12 27.81 -30.34
N LEU A 865 -4.08 27.06 -29.97
CA LEU A 865 -2.77 27.63 -29.61
C LEU A 865 -1.83 27.73 -30.80
N VAL A 866 -1.90 26.82 -31.76
CA VAL A 866 -1.08 26.82 -33.00
C VAL A 866 -1.99 26.44 -34.13
N ASN A 867 -1.92 27.25 -35.23
CA ASN A 867 -2.76 27.03 -36.38
C ASN A 867 -1.89 27.03 -37.65
N ILE A 868 -1.66 25.89 -38.22
CA ILE A 868 -1.01 25.76 -39.52
C ILE A 868 -2.02 25.17 -40.49
N VAL A 869 -2.23 25.89 -41.59
CA VAL A 869 -3.00 25.42 -42.73
C VAL A 869 -2.04 25.21 -43.85
N LEU A 870 -1.77 23.95 -44.14
CA LEU A 870 -0.94 23.59 -45.30
C LEU A 870 -1.83 23.21 -46.46
N LYS A 871 -1.74 23.95 -47.55
CA LYS A 871 -2.44 23.66 -48.80
C LYS A 871 -1.48 22.96 -49.75
N PHE A 872 -1.89 21.89 -50.37
CA PHE A 872 -1.12 21.15 -51.35
C PHE A 872 -1.91 20.85 -52.60
#